data_775f899c7ccf785fd4ddfd038ba9afac
#
_entry.id   775f899c7ccf785fd4ddfd038ba9afac
#
_cell.length_a   1.000
_cell.length_b   1.000
_cell.length_c   1.000
_cell.angle_alpha   90.00
_cell.angle_beta   90.00
_cell.angle_gamma   90.00
#
_symmetry.space_group_name_H-M   'P 1'
#
loop_
_entity.id
_entity.type
_entity.pdbx_description
1 polymer ?
#
loop_
_entity_poly.entity_id
_entity_poly.type
_entity_poly.pdbx_seq_one_letter_code
_entity_poly.pdbx_strand_id
1 'polypeptide(L)'
;MNFVKKHPLLTAFLIPFFICIIICIGNGVYPFGDYCLLHMDLYHQYLPFFNELWEKLRNGASLMYTWNIGLGSDFVSVFAYYLASPLNWLVVFFPKSHIIEFIELLIIFKISLSGATFFYFLKEHFVLLGKDNRYHNSTFVPAFVFSTAYALSGFVAAYSWDVMWMDVVAVAPLAIVGLEKLVRDKKPVFYYVSLALCILSNYYLSIMLCIFLVFWFAWLFFTQNGGKMAAIVRFAVYSLLAGGTAMVLIIPELIILSYSGSSGIEFPKQIEWYFNLLSEVGRMCTTASVYEGAENWPNLYAGAFSVMLLILFVLNKRINWKKKIAPVLFVLFFMASFANKQLDFIWHGLHFPDSLPGRQSYLYAFLVLTIGYATVRKWRGIRLWHIGVAVVFASALMAVSTMFADEDVTEYYAVIISILFVALYGIMTVLLKLAARKNRELLMVITCGIAIVELAVNMAVTGLGCTGRSSYNANVDDMQKALELAKEDAADNDVPFYRVEDTGRLTKNDDTRYGYASGTQFSSLMNINVSHFYQALYMEGGKNFYCYNGATPVTSAMLSVRYMVTKSIQPQNELTTLVGKCGNHYLYRNNYTLPLGFMIDEGVIDAWKPSSSSKIYSINSLGRLLGAADDMLTMTECTQDENPGTTTLTFDHDGYYYAAYDSCSTDSLTFSHGEYETTYSKTTHRYLFDLGYVKAGETVSVTNTDADAVRFNVYELSIAAVESAYNTLNEQTLSVDDFSDTHISGHIDVKQAGQLVLSIPSEKGWTMKVDGKDAEYEDFSDTFVSIHLDEGEHEIELYYETPGLKAGAAISAGCVGVFLLLLLFRQIVKRRSRLKFKANSDR
;
A
#
# COMPACT_ATOMS: atom_id res chain seq x y z
N MET A 1 -30.64 -27.31 3.11
CA MET A 1 -31.25 -26.78 1.87
C MET A 1 -32.29 -25.66 2.12
N ASN A 2 -33.22 -25.80 3.06
CA ASN A 2 -34.20 -24.72 3.34
C ASN A 2 -33.58 -23.41 3.82
N PHE A 3 -32.62 -23.47 4.75
CA PHE A 3 -31.86 -22.28 5.22
C PHE A 3 -31.14 -21.59 4.06
N VAL A 4 -30.40 -22.34 3.24
CA VAL A 4 -29.62 -21.84 2.08
C VAL A 4 -30.52 -21.12 1.07
N LYS A 5 -31.70 -21.66 0.79
CA LYS A 5 -32.66 -21.00 -0.12
C LYS A 5 -33.34 -19.78 0.50
N LYS A 6 -33.48 -19.73 1.82
CA LYS A 6 -34.07 -18.60 2.53
C LYS A 6 -33.04 -17.43 2.70
N HIS A 7 -31.78 -17.77 2.91
CA HIS A 7 -30.71 -16.82 3.17
C HIS A 7 -29.49 -17.00 2.23
N PRO A 8 -29.67 -16.86 0.90
CA PRO A 8 -28.61 -17.22 -0.06
C PRO A 8 -27.39 -16.29 0.01
N LEU A 9 -27.59 -15.00 0.23
CA LEU A 9 -26.47 -14.04 0.36
C LEU A 9 -25.64 -14.31 1.62
N LEU A 10 -26.31 -14.60 2.73
CA LEU A 10 -25.63 -14.99 3.97
C LEU A 10 -24.85 -16.29 3.79
N THR A 11 -25.40 -17.26 3.07
CA THR A 11 -24.68 -18.52 2.78
C THR A 11 -23.45 -18.26 1.91
N ALA A 12 -23.55 -17.40 0.89
CA ALA A 12 -22.43 -17.02 0.03
C ALA A 12 -21.33 -16.24 0.78
N PHE A 13 -21.69 -15.51 1.83
CA PHE A 13 -20.77 -14.87 2.76
C PHE A 13 -20.10 -15.91 3.69
N LEU A 14 -20.89 -16.79 4.30
CA LEU A 14 -20.41 -17.70 5.33
C LEU A 14 -19.46 -18.79 4.80
N ILE A 15 -19.58 -19.22 3.54
CA ILE A 15 -18.69 -20.24 2.97
C ILE A 15 -17.22 -19.76 2.97
N PRO A 16 -16.83 -18.66 2.31
CA PRO A 16 -15.45 -18.17 2.37
C PRO A 16 -15.05 -17.73 3.79
N PHE A 17 -15.98 -17.21 4.60
CA PHE A 17 -15.72 -16.85 5.99
C PHE A 17 -15.21 -18.04 6.80
N PHE A 18 -15.93 -19.16 6.80
CA PHE A 18 -15.50 -20.35 7.53
C PHE A 18 -14.25 -21.00 6.95
N ILE A 19 -14.04 -20.92 5.63
CA ILE A 19 -12.80 -21.38 5.01
C ILE A 19 -11.62 -20.58 5.56
N CYS A 20 -11.68 -19.26 5.57
CA CYS A 20 -10.62 -18.41 6.12
C CYS A 20 -10.39 -18.67 7.62
N ILE A 21 -11.46 -18.79 8.42
CA ILE A 21 -11.32 -19.13 9.84
C ILE A 21 -10.63 -20.51 10.04
N ILE A 22 -10.98 -21.52 9.27
CA ILE A 22 -10.34 -22.85 9.34
C ILE A 22 -8.86 -22.75 8.97
N ILE A 23 -8.51 -21.96 7.95
CA ILE A 23 -7.12 -21.69 7.57
C ILE A 23 -6.38 -20.98 8.71
N CYS A 24 -6.96 -19.95 9.31
CA CYS A 24 -6.38 -19.25 10.45
C CYS A 24 -6.14 -20.17 11.65
N ILE A 25 -7.09 -21.09 11.95
CA ILE A 25 -6.90 -22.12 12.98
C ILE A 25 -5.73 -23.04 12.61
N GLY A 26 -5.65 -23.49 11.36
CA GLY A 26 -4.59 -24.38 10.88
C GLY A 26 -3.20 -23.73 10.91
N ASN A 27 -3.13 -22.44 10.61
CA ASN A 27 -1.90 -21.65 10.62
C ASN A 27 -1.53 -21.14 12.03
N GLY A 28 -2.34 -21.39 13.06
CA GLY A 28 -2.09 -20.92 14.43
C GLY A 28 -2.18 -19.39 14.56
N VAL A 29 -3.07 -18.74 13.81
CA VAL A 29 -3.34 -17.30 13.96
C VAL A 29 -4.03 -17.05 15.30
N TYR A 30 -3.63 -15.98 16.01
CA TYR A 30 -4.21 -15.65 17.32
C TYR A 30 -5.75 -15.56 17.24
N PRO A 31 -6.54 -16.10 18.21
CA PRO A 31 -6.13 -16.69 19.48
C PRO A 31 -5.79 -18.20 19.45
N PHE A 32 -5.66 -18.82 18.29
CA PHE A 32 -5.39 -20.26 18.15
C PHE A 32 -3.89 -20.62 18.24
N GLY A 33 -3.01 -19.62 18.18
CA GLY A 33 -1.55 -19.70 18.29
C GLY A 33 -0.93 -18.31 18.39
N ASP A 34 0.35 -18.16 18.02
CA ASP A 34 1.09 -16.91 18.10
C ASP A 34 1.38 -16.26 16.74
N TYR A 35 0.64 -16.59 15.70
CA TYR A 35 0.78 -15.94 14.42
C TYR A 35 -0.28 -14.86 14.20
N CYS A 36 -0.01 -13.96 13.24
CA CYS A 36 -0.95 -12.94 12.76
C CYS A 36 -0.83 -12.79 11.23
N LEU A 37 -1.85 -12.20 10.58
CA LEU A 37 -1.91 -12.02 9.13
C LEU A 37 -1.11 -10.80 8.62
N LEU A 38 -0.13 -10.32 9.38
CA LEU A 38 0.74 -9.25 8.94
C LEU A 38 1.71 -9.76 7.88
N HIS A 39 1.64 -9.19 6.69
CA HIS A 39 2.45 -9.57 5.55
C HIS A 39 2.77 -8.34 4.69
N MET A 40 3.96 -8.27 4.10
CA MET A 40 4.41 -7.19 3.22
C MET A 40 4.11 -5.77 3.76
N ASP A 41 3.47 -4.91 2.99
CA ASP A 41 3.17 -3.53 3.39
C ASP A 41 2.14 -3.42 4.53
N LEU A 42 1.34 -4.45 4.78
CA LEU A 42 0.49 -4.50 5.97
C LEU A 42 1.32 -4.50 7.25
N TYR A 43 2.47 -5.20 7.24
CA TYR A 43 3.44 -5.23 8.33
C TYR A 43 4.20 -3.91 8.47
N HIS A 44 4.64 -3.32 7.33
CA HIS A 44 5.56 -2.19 7.31
C HIS A 44 4.87 -0.83 7.30
N GLN A 45 3.64 -0.73 6.76
CA GLN A 45 2.95 0.54 6.54
C GLN A 45 1.53 0.57 7.12
N TYR A 46 0.65 -0.37 6.72
CA TYR A 46 -0.78 -0.17 6.97
C TYR A 46 -1.12 -0.30 8.45
N LEU A 47 -0.54 -1.26 9.18
CA LEU A 47 -0.76 -1.36 10.62
C LEU A 47 -0.28 -0.11 11.37
N PRO A 48 0.93 0.46 11.12
CA PRO A 48 1.31 1.78 11.64
C PRO A 48 0.27 2.87 11.36
N PHE A 49 -0.19 3.00 10.10
CA PHE A 49 -1.19 4.01 9.74
C PHE A 49 -2.56 3.78 10.40
N PHE A 50 -2.96 2.53 10.66
CA PHE A 50 -4.15 2.23 11.47
C PHE A 50 -3.98 2.65 12.93
N ASN A 51 -2.78 2.52 13.50
CA ASN A 51 -2.48 3.02 14.84
C ASN A 51 -2.64 4.54 14.90
N GLU A 52 -2.11 5.28 13.93
CA GLU A 52 -2.24 6.73 13.84
C GLU A 52 -3.71 7.16 13.66
N LEU A 53 -4.47 6.47 12.78
CA LEU A 53 -5.90 6.72 12.65
C LEU A 53 -6.64 6.50 13.96
N TRP A 54 -6.31 5.43 14.69
CA TRP A 54 -6.90 5.13 15.98
C TRP A 54 -6.62 6.24 17.00
N GLU A 55 -5.36 6.70 17.10
CA GLU A 55 -4.94 7.79 18.00
C GLU A 55 -5.70 9.08 17.68
N LYS A 56 -5.73 9.48 16.41
CA LYS A 56 -6.44 10.69 15.99
C LYS A 56 -7.93 10.63 16.29
N LEU A 57 -8.58 9.50 16.03
CA LEU A 57 -10.01 9.33 16.29
C LEU A 57 -10.34 9.30 17.79
N ARG A 58 -9.47 8.68 18.60
CA ARG A 58 -9.69 8.58 20.07
C ARG A 58 -9.45 9.89 20.78
N ASN A 59 -8.46 10.64 20.36
CA ASN A 59 -8.05 11.89 21.00
C ASN A 59 -8.75 13.13 20.39
N GLY A 60 -9.52 12.97 19.30
CA GLY A 60 -10.13 14.07 18.58
C GLY A 60 -9.11 15.02 17.93
N ALA A 61 -7.93 14.49 17.57
CA ALA A 61 -6.86 15.25 16.92
C ALA A 61 -7.19 15.58 15.46
N SER A 62 -6.48 16.55 14.89
CA SER A 62 -6.65 16.94 13.50
C SER A 62 -6.36 15.80 12.54
N LEU A 63 -7.22 15.61 11.52
CA LEU A 63 -6.97 14.69 10.42
C LEU A 63 -6.20 15.33 9.27
N MET A 64 -5.77 16.59 9.37
CA MET A 64 -5.08 17.30 8.27
C MET A 64 -3.61 16.94 8.21
N TYR A 65 -2.91 16.97 9.35
CA TYR A 65 -1.47 16.75 9.43
C TYR A 65 -1.12 15.86 10.61
N THR A 66 0.04 15.21 10.54
CA THR A 66 0.61 14.44 11.66
C THR A 66 2.12 14.57 11.70
N TRP A 67 2.67 14.67 12.90
CA TRP A 67 4.12 14.66 13.17
C TRP A 67 4.65 13.23 13.41
N ASN A 68 3.76 12.26 13.56
CA ASN A 68 4.11 10.86 13.84
C ASN A 68 4.43 10.05 12.56
N ILE A 69 4.62 10.70 11.42
CA ILE A 69 5.01 10.08 10.15
C ILE A 69 6.25 10.82 9.64
N GLY A 70 7.44 10.30 9.93
CA GLY A 70 8.71 10.88 9.55
C GLY A 70 8.89 12.33 10.03
N LEU A 71 9.36 13.22 9.15
CA LEU A 71 9.50 14.65 9.46
C LEU A 71 8.17 15.41 9.57
N GLY A 72 7.07 14.73 9.39
CA GLY A 72 5.70 15.25 9.29
C GLY A 72 5.07 14.98 7.93
N SER A 73 3.75 14.78 7.87
CA SER A 73 3.06 14.42 6.63
C SER A 73 1.59 14.84 6.60
N ASP A 74 1.06 15.15 5.41
CA ASP A 74 -0.38 15.36 5.19
C ASP A 74 -1.15 14.07 5.47
N PHE A 75 -1.97 14.05 6.54
CA PHE A 75 -2.69 12.86 6.95
C PHE A 75 -3.97 12.63 6.13
N VAL A 76 -4.56 13.68 5.51
CA VAL A 76 -5.72 13.49 4.60
C VAL A 76 -5.30 12.63 3.40
N SER A 77 -4.12 12.86 2.85
CA SER A 77 -3.62 12.07 1.72
C SER A 77 -3.21 10.66 2.14
N VAL A 78 -2.58 10.48 3.30
CA VAL A 78 -2.34 9.14 3.88
C VAL A 78 -3.67 8.41 4.09
N PHE A 79 -4.69 9.08 4.61
CA PHE A 79 -6.03 8.53 4.76
C PHE A 79 -6.65 8.17 3.40
N ALA A 80 -6.56 9.05 2.41
CA ALA A 80 -7.13 8.84 1.07
C ALA A 80 -6.51 7.64 0.36
N TYR A 81 -5.20 7.46 0.49
CA TYR A 81 -4.45 6.37 -0.15
C TYR A 81 -4.66 5.03 0.56
N TYR A 82 -4.50 4.99 1.90
CA TYR A 82 -4.40 3.74 2.67
C TYR A 82 -5.64 3.40 3.50
N LEU A 83 -6.43 4.38 3.96
CA LEU A 83 -7.37 4.21 5.05
C LEU A 83 -8.82 4.60 4.73
N ALA A 84 -9.12 5.04 3.51
CA ALA A 84 -10.41 5.67 3.15
C ALA A 84 -11.63 4.73 3.19
N SER A 85 -11.47 3.44 3.52
CA SER A 85 -12.61 2.52 3.69
C SER A 85 -13.52 2.96 4.83
N PRO A 86 -14.86 3.02 4.62
CA PRO A 86 -15.79 3.29 5.72
C PRO A 86 -15.71 2.26 6.86
N LEU A 87 -15.24 1.04 6.59
CA LEU A 87 -15.08 -0.01 7.59
C LEU A 87 -13.91 0.27 8.53
N ASN A 88 -12.90 1.01 8.08
CA ASN A 88 -11.70 1.32 8.86
C ASN A 88 -12.02 2.22 10.06
N TRP A 89 -13.06 3.05 9.99
CA TRP A 89 -13.52 3.87 11.11
C TRP A 89 -13.94 3.04 12.34
N LEU A 90 -14.29 1.75 12.13
CA LEU A 90 -14.64 0.84 13.22
C LEU A 90 -13.45 0.51 14.12
N VAL A 91 -12.22 0.82 13.73
CA VAL A 91 -11.01 0.63 14.54
C VAL A 91 -11.11 1.34 15.89
N VAL A 92 -11.79 2.48 15.95
CA VAL A 92 -11.98 3.27 17.19
C VAL A 92 -12.67 2.50 18.32
N PHE A 93 -13.44 1.47 17.99
CA PHE A 93 -14.14 0.64 18.99
C PHE A 93 -13.27 -0.48 19.58
N PHE A 94 -12.08 -0.70 19.03
CA PHE A 94 -11.13 -1.71 19.50
C PHE A 94 -10.08 -1.07 20.42
N PRO A 95 -9.55 -1.80 21.42
CA PRO A 95 -8.36 -1.36 22.16
C PRO A 95 -7.14 -1.28 21.23
N LYS A 96 -6.21 -0.36 21.48
CA LYS A 96 -4.96 -0.21 20.68
C LYS A 96 -4.19 -1.53 20.55
N SER A 97 -4.13 -2.31 21.64
CA SER A 97 -3.45 -3.62 21.68
C SER A 97 -4.09 -4.71 20.78
N HIS A 98 -5.27 -4.45 20.20
CA HIS A 98 -6.06 -5.40 19.38
C HIS A 98 -6.33 -4.87 17.97
N ILE A 99 -5.55 -3.89 17.50
CA ILE A 99 -5.67 -3.37 16.13
C ILE A 99 -5.27 -4.45 15.11
N ILE A 100 -4.32 -5.32 15.43
CA ILE A 100 -3.93 -6.47 14.59
C ILE A 100 -5.16 -7.35 14.34
N GLU A 101 -5.84 -7.78 15.41
CA GLU A 101 -7.02 -8.65 15.34
C GLU A 101 -8.19 -7.95 14.63
N PHE A 102 -8.33 -6.64 14.78
CA PHE A 102 -9.32 -5.86 14.02
C PHE A 102 -9.04 -5.95 12.51
N ILE A 103 -7.78 -5.77 12.08
CA ILE A 103 -7.39 -5.84 10.67
C ILE A 103 -7.60 -7.25 10.11
N GLU A 104 -7.27 -8.29 10.88
CA GLU A 104 -7.50 -9.69 10.50
C GLU A 104 -8.99 -10.00 10.26
N LEU A 105 -9.84 -9.55 11.20
CA LEU A 105 -11.30 -9.66 11.03
C LEU A 105 -11.79 -8.87 9.82
N LEU A 106 -11.20 -7.71 9.55
CA LEU A 106 -11.53 -6.87 8.40
C LEU A 106 -11.15 -7.57 7.07
N ILE A 107 -9.99 -8.19 6.99
CA ILE A 107 -9.56 -8.98 5.83
C ILE A 107 -10.55 -10.12 5.56
N ILE A 108 -10.82 -10.94 6.57
CA ILE A 108 -11.75 -12.08 6.46
C ILE A 108 -13.15 -11.60 6.08
N PHE A 109 -13.60 -10.49 6.64
CA PHE A 109 -14.90 -9.90 6.33
C PHE A 109 -14.98 -9.44 4.86
N LYS A 110 -13.96 -8.73 4.36
CA LYS A 110 -13.92 -8.22 2.98
C LYS A 110 -13.83 -9.36 1.95
N ILE A 111 -13.04 -10.41 2.23
CA ILE A 111 -13.01 -11.64 1.42
C ILE A 111 -14.43 -12.25 1.36
N SER A 112 -15.08 -12.39 2.49
CA SER A 112 -16.42 -12.98 2.59
C SER A 112 -17.48 -12.13 1.88
N LEU A 113 -17.38 -10.81 2.01
CA LEU A 113 -18.26 -9.85 1.35
C LEU A 113 -18.12 -9.94 -0.18
N SER A 114 -16.89 -10.12 -0.71
CA SER A 114 -16.68 -10.28 -2.15
C SER A 114 -17.42 -11.50 -2.71
N GLY A 115 -17.45 -12.60 -1.98
CA GLY A 115 -18.25 -13.78 -2.30
C GLY A 115 -19.75 -13.50 -2.33
N ALA A 116 -20.27 -12.81 -1.32
CA ALA A 116 -21.69 -12.45 -1.24
C ALA A 116 -22.12 -11.51 -2.37
N THR A 117 -21.30 -10.51 -2.71
CA THR A 117 -21.60 -9.54 -3.77
C THR A 117 -21.50 -10.16 -5.17
N PHE A 118 -20.54 -11.06 -5.40
CA PHE A 118 -20.47 -11.80 -6.65
C PHE A 118 -21.64 -12.77 -6.80
N PHE A 119 -22.08 -13.43 -5.72
CA PHE A 119 -23.33 -14.21 -5.75
C PHE A 119 -24.53 -13.31 -6.09
N TYR A 120 -24.62 -12.11 -5.52
CA TYR A 120 -25.66 -11.14 -5.85
C TYR A 120 -25.62 -10.75 -7.34
N PHE A 121 -24.42 -10.51 -7.89
CA PHE A 121 -24.25 -10.28 -9.32
C PHE A 121 -24.77 -11.48 -10.14
N LEU A 122 -24.36 -12.71 -9.84
CA LEU A 122 -24.85 -13.90 -10.55
C LEU A 122 -26.37 -14.01 -10.50
N LYS A 123 -26.97 -13.72 -9.33
CA LYS A 123 -28.42 -13.72 -9.13
C LYS A 123 -29.14 -12.72 -10.03
N GLU A 124 -28.67 -11.48 -10.10
CA GLU A 124 -29.32 -10.40 -10.86
C GLU A 124 -29.04 -10.53 -12.36
N HIS A 125 -27.77 -10.78 -12.74
CA HIS A 125 -27.36 -10.89 -14.14
C HIS A 125 -28.04 -12.07 -14.86
N PHE A 126 -28.08 -13.21 -14.21
CA PHE A 126 -28.62 -14.44 -14.79
C PHE A 126 -30.08 -14.72 -14.40
N VAL A 127 -30.70 -13.89 -13.59
CA VAL A 127 -32.09 -14.08 -13.09
C VAL A 127 -32.27 -15.48 -12.51
N LEU A 128 -31.63 -15.77 -11.37
CA LEU A 128 -31.64 -17.10 -10.77
C LEU A 128 -33.00 -17.52 -10.19
N LEU A 129 -33.83 -16.54 -9.81
CA LEU A 129 -35.21 -16.77 -9.43
C LEU A 129 -36.03 -17.09 -10.69
N GLY A 130 -36.66 -18.25 -10.73
CA GLY A 130 -37.58 -18.66 -11.79
C GLY A 130 -38.87 -17.80 -11.80
N LYS A 131 -39.71 -17.96 -12.83
CA LYS A 131 -41.03 -17.30 -12.93
C LYS A 131 -41.98 -17.68 -11.79
N ASP A 132 -41.73 -18.85 -11.20
CA ASP A 132 -42.45 -19.42 -10.02
C ASP A 132 -41.89 -18.85 -8.68
N ASN A 133 -41.02 -17.85 -8.75
CA ASN A 133 -40.31 -17.25 -7.59
C ASN A 133 -39.49 -18.26 -6.75
N ARG A 134 -38.98 -19.33 -7.39
CA ARG A 134 -38.21 -20.39 -6.77
C ARG A 134 -36.83 -20.51 -7.39
N TYR A 135 -35.83 -20.93 -6.57
CA TYR A 135 -34.49 -21.27 -7.03
C TYR A 135 -34.47 -22.70 -7.56
N HIS A 136 -33.89 -22.89 -8.76
CA HIS A 136 -33.66 -24.23 -9.32
C HIS A 136 -32.28 -24.75 -8.91
N ASN A 137 -32.21 -25.91 -8.25
CA ASN A 137 -30.97 -26.48 -7.69
C ASN A 137 -29.83 -26.56 -8.72
N SER A 138 -30.15 -26.91 -9.98
CA SER A 138 -29.16 -27.07 -11.05
C SER A 138 -28.41 -25.81 -11.44
N THR A 139 -28.88 -24.65 -11.05
CA THR A 139 -28.21 -23.33 -11.29
C THR A 139 -27.88 -22.66 -9.98
N PHE A 140 -28.64 -22.86 -8.95
CA PHE A 140 -28.51 -22.24 -7.65
C PHE A 140 -27.30 -22.75 -6.86
N VAL A 141 -27.10 -24.08 -6.77
CA VAL A 141 -25.99 -24.67 -6.01
C VAL A 141 -24.63 -24.32 -6.62
N PRO A 142 -24.42 -24.43 -7.95
CA PRO A 142 -23.16 -23.98 -8.54
C PRO A 142 -22.82 -22.48 -8.32
N ALA A 143 -23.82 -21.61 -8.16
CA ALA A 143 -23.56 -20.20 -7.91
C ALA A 143 -22.72 -19.94 -6.66
N PHE A 144 -22.84 -20.81 -5.63
CA PHE A 144 -21.98 -20.72 -4.44
C PHE A 144 -20.53 -21.07 -4.74
N VAL A 145 -20.27 -22.06 -5.60
CA VAL A 145 -18.89 -22.39 -6.02
C VAL A 145 -18.25 -21.20 -6.74
N PHE A 146 -18.96 -20.61 -7.71
CA PHE A 146 -18.43 -19.47 -8.47
C PHE A 146 -18.23 -18.23 -7.59
N SER A 147 -19.12 -18.00 -6.61
CA SER A 147 -18.95 -16.90 -5.66
C SER A 147 -17.80 -17.14 -4.70
N THR A 148 -17.59 -18.37 -4.24
CA THR A 148 -16.41 -18.73 -3.43
C THR A 148 -15.13 -18.65 -4.27
N ALA A 149 -15.15 -19.05 -5.55
CA ALA A 149 -13.99 -18.93 -6.44
C ALA A 149 -13.57 -17.47 -6.70
N TYR A 150 -14.53 -16.55 -6.74
CA TYR A 150 -14.21 -15.11 -6.79
C TYR A 150 -13.57 -14.62 -5.49
N ALA A 151 -14.15 -15.01 -4.35
CA ALA A 151 -13.66 -14.65 -3.02
C ALA A 151 -12.28 -15.25 -2.68
N LEU A 152 -11.92 -16.40 -3.25
CA LEU A 152 -10.66 -17.11 -3.03
C LEU A 152 -9.84 -17.20 -4.34
N SER A 153 -9.95 -16.20 -5.20
CA SER A 153 -9.16 -16.11 -6.45
C SER A 153 -7.68 -15.85 -6.17
N GLY A 154 -6.84 -16.07 -7.18
CA GLY A 154 -5.40 -15.80 -7.11
C GLY A 154 -5.08 -14.35 -6.73
N PHE A 155 -5.88 -13.37 -7.21
CA PHE A 155 -5.77 -11.99 -6.76
C PHE A 155 -5.96 -11.86 -5.25
N VAL A 156 -7.01 -12.49 -4.70
CA VAL A 156 -7.31 -12.40 -3.26
C VAL A 156 -6.26 -13.17 -2.44
N ALA A 157 -5.78 -14.31 -2.93
CA ALA A 157 -4.70 -15.05 -2.28
C ALA A 157 -3.40 -14.22 -2.19
N ALA A 158 -3.03 -13.52 -3.27
CA ALA A 158 -1.85 -12.68 -3.30
C ALA A 158 -2.01 -11.37 -2.50
N TYR A 159 -3.16 -10.70 -2.61
CA TYR A 159 -3.31 -9.31 -2.19
C TYR A 159 -4.37 -9.07 -1.12
N SER A 160 -4.80 -10.10 -0.36
CA SER A 160 -5.78 -9.91 0.73
C SER A 160 -5.24 -9.09 1.90
N TRP A 161 -3.93 -9.07 2.11
CA TRP A 161 -3.24 -8.24 3.08
C TRP A 161 -3.28 -6.76 2.69
N ASP A 162 -3.43 -6.43 1.42
CA ASP A 162 -3.64 -5.08 0.92
C ASP A 162 -5.10 -4.66 1.15
N VAL A 163 -5.37 -4.32 2.40
CA VAL A 163 -6.73 -4.16 2.96
C VAL A 163 -7.56 -3.14 2.18
N MET A 164 -6.92 -2.07 1.68
CA MET A 164 -7.59 -1.00 0.94
C MET A 164 -8.09 -1.45 -0.44
N TRP A 165 -7.39 -2.41 -1.08
CA TRP A 165 -7.83 -2.94 -2.39
C TRP A 165 -9.05 -3.82 -2.27
N MET A 166 -9.18 -4.53 -1.15
CA MET A 166 -10.27 -5.48 -0.92
C MET A 166 -11.65 -4.82 -0.89
N ASP A 167 -11.77 -3.52 -0.59
CA ASP A 167 -13.03 -2.77 -0.68
C ASP A 167 -13.54 -2.74 -2.12
N VAL A 168 -12.66 -2.42 -3.08
CA VAL A 168 -13.03 -2.37 -4.50
C VAL A 168 -13.38 -3.76 -5.00
N VAL A 169 -12.61 -4.79 -4.65
CA VAL A 169 -12.90 -6.20 -5.00
C VAL A 169 -14.28 -6.61 -4.49
N ALA A 170 -14.61 -6.24 -3.25
CA ALA A 170 -15.89 -6.58 -2.63
C ALA A 170 -17.06 -5.80 -3.25
N VAL A 171 -16.88 -4.55 -3.68
CA VAL A 171 -17.97 -3.68 -4.16
C VAL A 171 -18.10 -3.69 -5.70
N ALA A 172 -17.06 -4.02 -6.46
CA ALA A 172 -17.08 -4.05 -7.92
C ALA A 172 -18.23 -4.86 -8.52
N PRO A 173 -18.60 -6.07 -8.02
CA PRO A 173 -19.77 -6.79 -8.52
C PRO A 173 -21.07 -5.99 -8.40
N LEU A 174 -21.21 -5.15 -7.36
CA LEU A 174 -22.37 -4.27 -7.16
C LEU A 174 -22.38 -3.11 -8.16
N ALA A 175 -21.21 -2.52 -8.44
CA ALA A 175 -21.09 -1.46 -9.46
C ALA A 175 -21.47 -1.98 -10.86
N ILE A 176 -21.07 -3.20 -11.21
CA ILE A 176 -21.43 -3.85 -12.46
C ILE A 176 -22.95 -4.11 -12.54
N VAL A 177 -23.56 -4.66 -11.49
CA VAL A 177 -25.04 -4.78 -11.40
C VAL A 177 -25.73 -3.43 -11.50
N GLY A 178 -25.14 -2.42 -10.85
CA GLY A 178 -25.62 -1.03 -10.91
C GLY A 178 -25.65 -0.50 -12.33
N LEU A 179 -24.58 -0.71 -13.10
CA LEU A 179 -24.49 -0.34 -14.50
C LEU A 179 -25.55 -1.06 -15.34
N GLU A 180 -25.77 -2.36 -15.13
CA GLU A 180 -26.81 -3.09 -15.83
C GLU A 180 -28.22 -2.54 -15.53
N LYS A 181 -28.49 -2.23 -14.25
CA LYS A 181 -29.77 -1.59 -13.84
C LYS A 181 -29.90 -0.16 -14.41
N LEU A 182 -28.82 0.58 -14.53
CA LEU A 182 -28.79 1.90 -15.15
C LEU A 182 -29.17 1.83 -16.63
N VAL A 183 -28.60 0.87 -17.36
CA VAL A 183 -28.81 0.71 -18.80
C VAL A 183 -30.20 0.10 -19.10
N ARG A 184 -30.55 -1.01 -18.44
CA ARG A 184 -31.78 -1.78 -18.68
C ARG A 184 -33.01 -1.11 -18.05
N ASP A 185 -32.92 -0.76 -16.76
CA ASP A 185 -34.06 -0.29 -15.96
C ASP A 185 -34.10 1.22 -15.80
N LYS A 186 -33.09 1.92 -16.29
CA LYS A 186 -32.89 3.35 -16.09
C LYS A 186 -32.85 3.75 -14.61
N LYS A 187 -32.31 2.90 -13.71
CA LYS A 187 -32.19 3.11 -12.26
C LYS A 187 -30.78 3.52 -11.88
N PRO A 188 -30.47 4.81 -11.58
CA PRO A 188 -29.11 5.29 -11.39
C PRO A 188 -28.56 5.07 -9.98
N VAL A 189 -29.39 5.05 -8.95
CA VAL A 189 -28.95 5.13 -7.54
C VAL A 189 -27.94 4.04 -7.19
N PHE A 190 -28.24 2.80 -7.57
CA PHE A 190 -27.39 1.67 -7.21
C PHE A 190 -26.02 1.76 -7.91
N TYR A 191 -25.99 2.19 -9.17
CA TYR A 191 -24.73 2.43 -9.91
C TYR A 191 -23.92 3.56 -9.30
N TYR A 192 -24.54 4.71 -9.09
CA TYR A 192 -23.88 5.89 -8.56
C TYR A 192 -23.27 5.60 -7.17
N VAL A 193 -24.04 5.02 -6.26
CA VAL A 193 -23.59 4.76 -4.88
C VAL A 193 -22.46 3.72 -4.87
N SER A 194 -22.61 2.60 -5.61
CA SER A 194 -21.57 1.55 -5.60
C SER A 194 -20.29 2.00 -6.28
N LEU A 195 -20.36 2.77 -7.37
CA LEU A 195 -19.17 3.31 -8.03
C LEU A 195 -18.50 4.39 -7.17
N ALA A 196 -19.27 5.32 -6.60
CA ALA A 196 -18.73 6.34 -5.69
C ALA A 196 -18.05 5.69 -4.48
N LEU A 197 -18.64 4.64 -3.91
CA LEU A 197 -18.04 3.91 -2.79
C LEU A 197 -16.71 3.22 -3.20
N CYS A 198 -16.63 2.62 -4.38
CA CYS A 198 -15.37 2.07 -4.89
C CYS A 198 -14.29 3.16 -4.96
N ILE A 199 -14.62 4.31 -5.61
CA ILE A 199 -13.63 5.37 -5.85
C ILE A 199 -13.20 6.03 -4.53
N LEU A 200 -14.14 6.27 -3.59
CA LEU A 200 -13.83 6.80 -2.26
C LEU A 200 -12.95 5.86 -1.43
N SER A 201 -13.20 4.54 -1.51
CA SER A 201 -12.45 3.56 -0.71
C SER A 201 -11.03 3.31 -1.25
N ASN A 202 -10.86 3.30 -2.56
CA ASN A 202 -9.55 3.21 -3.21
C ASN A 202 -9.68 3.65 -4.67
N TYR A 203 -9.18 4.83 -4.99
CA TYR A 203 -9.24 5.41 -6.32
C TYR A 203 -8.41 4.59 -7.33
N TYR A 204 -7.27 4.04 -6.89
CA TYR A 204 -6.31 3.37 -7.76
C TYR A 204 -6.89 2.10 -8.41
N LEU A 205 -7.41 1.15 -7.62
CA LEU A 205 -8.11 -0.02 -8.18
C LEU A 205 -9.39 0.37 -8.92
N SER A 206 -10.02 1.48 -8.52
CA SER A 206 -11.23 1.97 -9.16
C SER A 206 -10.98 2.51 -10.57
N ILE A 207 -9.77 2.96 -10.92
CA ILE A 207 -9.40 3.29 -12.31
C ILE A 207 -9.55 2.04 -13.18
N MET A 208 -9.03 0.89 -12.74
CA MET A 208 -9.16 -0.38 -13.44
C MET A 208 -10.61 -0.81 -13.58
N LEU A 209 -11.41 -0.65 -12.51
CA LEU A 209 -12.85 -0.89 -12.55
C LEU A 209 -13.53 0.04 -13.55
N CYS A 210 -13.21 1.33 -13.61
CA CYS A 210 -13.76 2.28 -14.57
C CYS A 210 -13.47 1.87 -16.03
N ILE A 211 -12.23 1.45 -16.32
CA ILE A 211 -11.85 0.90 -17.63
C ILE A 211 -12.71 -0.32 -17.96
N PHE A 212 -12.85 -1.25 -17.03
CA PHE A 212 -13.69 -2.44 -17.20
C PHE A 212 -15.15 -2.09 -17.43
N LEU A 213 -15.70 -1.12 -16.69
CA LEU A 213 -17.10 -0.67 -16.85
C LEU A 213 -17.36 -0.05 -18.22
N VAL A 214 -16.36 0.60 -18.86
CA VAL A 214 -16.48 1.06 -20.24
C VAL A 214 -16.67 -0.11 -21.21
N PHE A 215 -15.84 -1.17 -21.07
CA PHE A 215 -15.99 -2.39 -21.90
C PHE A 215 -17.31 -3.12 -21.62
N TRP A 216 -17.72 -3.21 -20.34
CA TRP A 216 -18.99 -3.83 -19.96
C TRP A 216 -20.19 -3.02 -20.49
N PHE A 217 -20.11 -1.68 -20.43
CA PHE A 217 -21.11 -0.79 -21.01
C PHE A 217 -21.19 -0.96 -22.54
N ALA A 218 -20.06 -1.01 -23.22
CA ALA A 218 -20.01 -1.24 -24.67
C ALA A 218 -20.71 -2.56 -25.04
N TRP A 219 -20.44 -3.64 -24.32
CA TRP A 219 -21.13 -4.91 -24.50
C TRP A 219 -22.65 -4.78 -24.29
N LEU A 220 -23.09 -4.12 -23.23
CA LEU A 220 -24.52 -3.86 -22.98
C LEU A 220 -25.15 -3.01 -24.09
N PHE A 221 -24.44 -1.98 -24.55
CA PHE A 221 -24.89 -1.08 -25.59
C PHE A 221 -25.17 -1.79 -26.93
N PHE A 222 -24.29 -2.69 -27.35
CA PHE A 222 -24.43 -3.46 -28.58
C PHE A 222 -25.46 -4.61 -28.47
N THR A 223 -25.73 -5.12 -27.28
CA THR A 223 -26.64 -6.23 -27.08
C THR A 223 -28.07 -5.83 -26.75
N GLN A 224 -28.35 -4.53 -26.52
CA GLN A 224 -29.69 -4.02 -26.19
C GLN A 224 -30.37 -3.31 -27.35
N ASN A 225 -31.68 -3.50 -27.48
CA ASN A 225 -32.52 -2.86 -28.50
C ASN A 225 -33.13 -1.54 -27.99
N GLY A 226 -32.91 -0.43 -28.72
CA GLY A 226 -33.54 0.87 -28.51
C GLY A 226 -32.89 1.81 -27.47
N GLY A 227 -33.06 3.13 -27.62
CA GLY A 227 -32.68 4.16 -26.63
C GLY A 227 -31.19 4.33 -26.39
N LYS A 228 -30.37 3.93 -27.33
CA LYS A 228 -28.91 3.83 -27.20
C LYS A 228 -28.22 5.14 -26.79
N MET A 229 -28.57 6.28 -27.44
CA MET A 229 -27.93 7.58 -27.11
C MET A 229 -28.22 8.01 -25.67
N ALA A 230 -29.47 7.88 -25.23
CA ALA A 230 -29.83 8.18 -23.84
C ALA A 230 -29.12 7.26 -22.81
N ALA A 231 -28.68 6.05 -23.21
CA ALA A 231 -27.89 5.18 -22.35
C ALA A 231 -26.45 5.70 -22.19
N ILE A 232 -25.85 6.20 -23.28
CA ILE A 232 -24.52 6.83 -23.25
C ILE A 232 -24.53 8.05 -22.32
N VAL A 233 -25.50 8.95 -22.50
CA VAL A 233 -25.61 10.15 -21.65
C VAL A 233 -25.80 9.77 -20.18
N ARG A 234 -26.66 8.77 -19.87
CA ARG A 234 -26.82 8.32 -18.50
C ARG A 234 -25.53 7.73 -17.92
N PHE A 235 -24.86 6.87 -18.69
CA PHE A 235 -23.58 6.29 -18.25
C PHE A 235 -22.57 7.38 -17.95
N ALA A 236 -22.35 8.32 -18.88
CA ALA A 236 -21.42 9.42 -18.71
C ALA A 236 -21.76 10.31 -17.49
N VAL A 237 -23.01 10.78 -17.40
CA VAL A 237 -23.44 11.66 -16.31
C VAL A 237 -23.28 11.01 -14.94
N TYR A 238 -23.77 9.78 -14.75
CA TYR A 238 -23.69 9.14 -13.43
C TYR A 238 -22.31 8.62 -13.07
N SER A 239 -21.46 8.30 -14.06
CA SER A 239 -20.04 8.00 -13.81
C SER A 239 -19.27 9.25 -13.40
N LEU A 240 -19.45 10.37 -14.09
CA LEU A 240 -18.81 11.64 -13.72
C LEU A 240 -19.27 12.15 -12.35
N LEU A 241 -20.56 12.03 -12.03
CA LEU A 241 -21.06 12.39 -10.70
C LEU A 241 -20.50 11.49 -9.61
N ALA A 242 -20.36 10.18 -9.86
CA ALA A 242 -19.74 9.27 -8.90
C ALA A 242 -18.25 9.59 -8.65
N GLY A 243 -17.50 9.83 -9.74
CA GLY A 243 -16.10 10.27 -9.63
C GLY A 243 -15.98 11.64 -8.94
N GLY A 244 -16.83 12.60 -9.33
CA GLY A 244 -16.86 13.93 -8.71
C GLY A 244 -17.20 13.92 -7.22
N THR A 245 -17.96 12.93 -6.74
CA THR A 245 -18.23 12.75 -5.31
C THR A 245 -16.97 12.38 -4.50
N ALA A 246 -15.97 11.80 -5.14
CA ALA A 246 -14.72 11.41 -4.48
C ALA A 246 -13.64 12.51 -4.53
N MET A 247 -13.89 13.66 -5.14
CA MET A 247 -12.87 14.71 -5.33
C MET A 247 -12.36 15.29 -4.01
N VAL A 248 -13.10 15.17 -2.93
CA VAL A 248 -12.67 15.58 -1.58
C VAL A 248 -11.40 14.82 -1.12
N LEU A 249 -11.19 13.59 -1.60
CA LEU A 249 -9.99 12.80 -1.33
C LEU A 249 -9.01 12.84 -2.51
N ILE A 250 -9.53 12.82 -3.75
CA ILE A 250 -8.69 12.68 -4.95
C ILE A 250 -7.86 13.96 -5.20
N ILE A 251 -8.42 15.16 -5.01
CA ILE A 251 -7.66 16.40 -5.30
C ILE A 251 -6.47 16.58 -4.36
N PRO A 252 -6.61 16.48 -3.02
CA PRO A 252 -5.46 16.47 -2.13
C PRO A 252 -4.41 15.44 -2.51
N GLU A 253 -4.85 14.22 -2.73
CA GLU A 253 -3.99 13.09 -3.10
C GLU A 253 -3.16 13.37 -4.36
N LEU A 254 -3.78 13.87 -5.43
CA LEU A 254 -3.08 14.20 -6.67
C LEU A 254 -2.06 15.32 -6.48
N ILE A 255 -2.33 16.28 -5.59
CA ILE A 255 -1.38 17.36 -5.28
C ILE A 255 -0.16 16.79 -4.57
N ILE A 256 -0.36 15.95 -3.54
CA ILE A 256 0.74 15.32 -2.80
C ILE A 256 1.54 14.36 -3.71
N LEU A 257 0.87 13.53 -4.52
CA LEU A 257 1.54 12.65 -5.49
C LEU A 257 2.40 13.42 -6.49
N SER A 258 2.10 14.69 -6.78
CA SER A 258 2.86 15.48 -7.76
C SER A 258 4.33 15.73 -7.39
N TYR A 259 4.68 15.64 -6.12
CA TYR A 259 6.06 15.73 -5.61
C TYR A 259 6.54 14.46 -4.88
N SER A 260 5.81 13.37 -5.02
CA SER A 260 6.27 12.04 -4.58
C SER A 260 7.18 11.38 -5.62
N GLY A 261 7.85 10.29 -5.23
CA GLY A 261 8.68 9.49 -6.13
C GLY A 261 7.92 8.80 -7.28
N SER A 262 6.59 8.91 -7.30
CA SER A 262 5.72 8.38 -8.35
C SER A 262 5.42 9.38 -9.47
N SER A 263 5.94 10.61 -9.40
CA SER A 263 5.77 11.66 -10.41
C SER A 263 6.67 11.46 -11.65
N GLY A 264 6.32 12.07 -12.79
CA GLY A 264 7.20 12.21 -13.96
C GLY A 264 7.32 10.98 -14.86
N ILE A 265 6.36 10.07 -14.89
CA ILE A 265 6.40 8.85 -15.70
C ILE A 265 5.94 9.12 -17.13
N GLU A 266 6.77 8.75 -18.12
CA GLU A 266 6.45 8.88 -19.54
C GLU A 266 5.76 7.62 -20.10
N PHE A 267 4.85 7.82 -21.07
CA PHE A 267 4.23 6.73 -21.81
C PHE A 267 5.29 5.94 -22.59
N PRO A 268 5.29 4.58 -22.52
CA PRO A 268 6.26 3.74 -23.21
C PRO A 268 6.20 3.91 -24.73
N LYS A 269 7.33 4.31 -25.34
CA LYS A 269 7.42 4.62 -26.78
C LYS A 269 7.53 3.38 -27.66
N GLN A 270 8.03 2.27 -27.13
CA GLN A 270 8.21 1.01 -27.84
C GLN A 270 7.22 -0.04 -27.34
N ILE A 271 6.75 -0.91 -28.29
CA ILE A 271 5.89 -2.04 -27.92
C ILE A 271 6.79 -3.13 -27.33
N GLU A 272 6.62 -3.37 -26.05
CA GLU A 272 7.38 -4.37 -25.29
C GLU A 272 6.43 -5.40 -24.68
N TRP A 273 6.89 -6.65 -24.64
CA TRP A 273 6.19 -7.77 -24.02
C TRP A 273 7.07 -8.30 -22.88
N TYR A 274 6.50 -8.40 -21.68
CA TYR A 274 7.23 -8.92 -20.52
C TYR A 274 7.52 -10.42 -20.65
N PHE A 275 6.56 -11.20 -21.18
CA PHE A 275 6.66 -12.65 -21.31
C PHE A 275 5.73 -13.18 -22.43
N ASN A 276 5.82 -14.50 -22.68
CA ASN A 276 4.96 -15.17 -23.65
C ASN A 276 3.55 -15.42 -23.06
N LEU A 277 2.50 -15.13 -23.85
CA LEU A 277 1.10 -15.32 -23.41
C LEU A 277 0.76 -16.75 -22.95
N LEU A 278 1.47 -17.76 -23.44
CA LEU A 278 1.24 -19.15 -23.02
C LEU A 278 1.74 -19.43 -21.59
N SER A 279 2.78 -18.73 -21.14
CA SER A 279 3.29 -18.86 -19.77
C SER A 279 2.26 -18.43 -18.71
N GLU A 280 1.39 -17.45 -19.04
CA GLU A 280 0.32 -17.02 -18.12
C GLU A 280 -0.66 -18.15 -17.73
N VAL A 281 -0.79 -19.20 -18.55
CA VAL A 281 -1.66 -20.32 -18.22
C VAL A 281 -1.17 -21.07 -16.99
N GLY A 282 0.13 -21.08 -16.73
CA GLY A 282 0.71 -21.61 -15.50
C GLY A 282 0.22 -20.86 -14.26
N ARG A 283 0.03 -19.55 -14.36
CA ARG A 283 -0.50 -18.70 -13.29
C ARG A 283 -1.99 -18.93 -12.97
N MET A 284 -2.70 -19.75 -13.78
CA MET A 284 -4.08 -20.19 -13.55
C MET A 284 -4.13 -21.53 -12.81
N CYS A 285 -2.98 -22.16 -12.51
CA CYS A 285 -2.90 -23.46 -11.87
C CYS A 285 -3.22 -23.39 -10.37
N THR A 286 -3.81 -24.46 -9.85
CA THR A 286 -4.08 -24.67 -8.42
C THR A 286 -2.75 -24.83 -7.70
N THR A 287 -2.60 -24.22 -6.54
CA THR A 287 -1.39 -24.21 -5.70
C THR A 287 -0.15 -23.61 -6.35
N ALA A 288 -0.26 -22.90 -7.49
CA ALA A 288 0.82 -22.08 -7.97
C ALA A 288 1.08 -20.94 -6.97
N SER A 289 2.32 -20.78 -6.56
CA SER A 289 2.72 -19.76 -5.58
C SER A 289 2.30 -18.37 -6.06
N VAL A 290 1.83 -17.53 -5.15
CA VAL A 290 1.51 -16.13 -5.50
C VAL A 290 2.77 -15.39 -5.90
N TYR A 291 2.64 -14.44 -6.79
CA TYR A 291 3.75 -13.60 -7.22
C TYR A 291 3.50 -12.15 -6.81
N GLU A 292 4.44 -11.56 -6.09
CA GLU A 292 4.39 -10.22 -5.53
C GLU A 292 5.63 -9.38 -5.92
N GLY A 293 6.55 -9.98 -6.70
CA GLY A 293 7.80 -9.36 -7.12
C GLY A 293 7.66 -8.34 -8.26
N ALA A 294 8.81 -7.91 -8.80
CA ALA A 294 8.90 -6.85 -9.82
C ALA A 294 8.72 -7.34 -11.27
N GLU A 295 8.72 -8.65 -11.54
CA GLU A 295 8.65 -9.22 -12.89
C GLU A 295 7.24 -9.36 -13.41
N ASN A 296 6.34 -8.55 -13.23
CA ASN A 296 4.99 -8.43 -13.84
C ASN A 296 4.14 -9.72 -14.01
N TRP A 297 4.44 -10.83 -13.30
CA TRP A 297 3.65 -12.08 -13.39
C TRP A 297 2.30 -11.95 -12.68
N PRO A 298 1.16 -12.11 -13.39
CA PRO A 298 -0.16 -11.91 -12.80
C PRO A 298 -0.61 -13.13 -11.97
N ASN A 299 -1.47 -12.90 -10.97
CA ASN A 299 -2.12 -13.94 -10.17
C ASN A 299 -3.52 -14.26 -10.73
N LEU A 300 -3.65 -15.29 -11.58
CA LEU A 300 -4.83 -15.54 -12.43
C LEU A 300 -5.72 -16.71 -11.98
N TYR A 301 -5.37 -17.39 -10.91
CA TYR A 301 -6.14 -18.55 -10.44
C TYR A 301 -7.61 -18.19 -10.14
N ALA A 302 -8.54 -18.98 -10.65
CA ALA A 302 -9.99 -18.88 -10.41
C ALA A 302 -10.66 -20.26 -10.35
N GLY A 303 -9.91 -21.27 -9.85
CA GLY A 303 -10.27 -22.69 -9.86
C GLY A 303 -9.85 -23.39 -11.18
N ALA A 304 -9.23 -24.58 -11.09
CA ALA A 304 -8.80 -25.34 -12.28
C ALA A 304 -9.97 -25.65 -13.23
N PHE A 305 -11.19 -25.77 -12.68
CA PHE A 305 -12.40 -25.94 -13.49
C PHE A 305 -12.67 -24.76 -14.45
N SER A 306 -12.17 -23.57 -14.14
CA SER A 306 -12.43 -22.34 -14.94
C SER A 306 -11.83 -22.44 -16.33
N VAL A 307 -10.60 -22.95 -16.49
CA VAL A 307 -9.94 -23.17 -17.77
C VAL A 307 -10.71 -24.16 -18.64
N MET A 308 -11.12 -25.28 -18.04
CA MET A 308 -11.96 -26.27 -18.72
C MET A 308 -13.31 -25.67 -19.16
N LEU A 309 -13.95 -24.85 -18.32
CA LEU A 309 -15.24 -24.23 -18.63
C LEU A 309 -15.14 -23.17 -19.73
N LEU A 310 -14.02 -22.44 -19.86
CA LEU A 310 -13.79 -21.53 -20.99
C LEU A 310 -13.77 -22.27 -22.33
N ILE A 311 -13.11 -23.43 -22.39
CA ILE A 311 -13.08 -24.28 -23.59
C ILE A 311 -14.50 -24.82 -23.88
N LEU A 312 -15.18 -25.30 -22.82
CA LEU A 312 -16.58 -25.76 -22.96
C LEU A 312 -17.53 -24.64 -23.37
N PHE A 313 -17.28 -23.36 -23.01
CA PHE A 313 -18.05 -22.21 -23.50
C PHE A 313 -17.96 -22.09 -25.01
N VAL A 314 -16.75 -22.18 -25.54
CA VAL A 314 -16.51 -22.09 -26.99
C VAL A 314 -17.19 -23.26 -27.73
N LEU A 315 -17.12 -24.49 -27.19
CA LEU A 315 -17.69 -25.68 -27.80
C LEU A 315 -19.21 -25.80 -27.62
N ASN A 316 -19.83 -25.06 -26.68
CA ASN A 316 -21.25 -25.18 -26.30
C ASN A 316 -22.20 -24.80 -27.46
N LYS A 317 -22.95 -25.77 -27.99
CA LYS A 317 -23.86 -25.55 -29.11
C LYS A 317 -25.14 -24.76 -28.80
N ARG A 318 -25.50 -24.61 -27.51
CA ARG A 318 -26.67 -23.80 -27.08
C ARG A 318 -26.35 -22.34 -26.86
N ILE A 319 -25.08 -21.94 -26.96
CA ILE A 319 -24.64 -20.53 -26.96
C ILE A 319 -24.37 -20.13 -28.41
N ASN A 320 -25.12 -19.11 -28.88
CA ASN A 320 -24.93 -18.61 -30.24
C ASN A 320 -23.50 -18.09 -30.41
N TRP A 321 -22.85 -18.43 -31.52
CA TRP A 321 -21.46 -18.09 -31.79
C TRP A 321 -21.19 -16.56 -31.73
N LYS A 322 -22.14 -15.71 -32.19
CA LYS A 322 -22.04 -14.25 -32.07
C LYS A 322 -21.96 -13.76 -30.62
N LYS A 323 -22.55 -14.50 -29.65
CA LYS A 323 -22.50 -14.18 -28.22
C LYS A 323 -21.20 -14.67 -27.53
N LYS A 324 -20.42 -15.50 -28.21
CA LYS A 324 -19.13 -16.00 -27.73
C LYS A 324 -17.97 -15.06 -28.04
N ILE A 325 -18.04 -14.34 -29.18
CA ILE A 325 -16.94 -13.53 -29.71
C ILE A 325 -16.49 -12.49 -28.67
N ALA A 326 -17.38 -11.64 -28.21
CA ALA A 326 -17.03 -10.54 -27.32
C ALA A 326 -16.41 -11.04 -25.97
N PRO A 327 -17.00 -12.04 -25.26
CA PRO A 327 -16.36 -12.58 -24.05
C PRO A 327 -14.99 -13.22 -24.31
N VAL A 328 -14.82 -13.97 -25.40
CA VAL A 328 -13.53 -14.58 -25.72
C VAL A 328 -12.48 -13.53 -26.05
N LEU A 329 -12.81 -12.54 -26.88
CA LEU A 329 -11.92 -11.42 -27.18
C LEU A 329 -11.55 -10.63 -25.93
N PHE A 330 -12.47 -10.50 -24.98
CA PHE A 330 -12.20 -9.78 -23.74
C PHE A 330 -11.25 -10.58 -22.81
N VAL A 331 -11.38 -11.90 -22.73
CA VAL A 331 -10.40 -12.75 -22.03
C VAL A 331 -9.02 -12.62 -22.68
N LEU A 332 -8.93 -12.72 -24.03
CA LEU A 332 -7.66 -12.58 -24.75
C LEU A 332 -7.06 -11.17 -24.59
N PHE A 333 -7.90 -10.13 -24.54
CA PHE A 333 -7.44 -8.76 -24.25
C PHE A 333 -6.85 -8.64 -22.85
N PHE A 334 -7.46 -9.28 -21.83
CA PHE A 334 -6.87 -9.31 -20.49
C PHE A 334 -5.51 -10.01 -20.49
N MET A 335 -5.41 -11.18 -21.09
CA MET A 335 -4.12 -11.87 -21.21
C MET A 335 -3.08 -10.99 -21.90
N ALA A 336 -3.41 -10.40 -23.05
CA ALA A 336 -2.52 -9.45 -23.70
C ALA A 336 -2.14 -8.25 -22.81
N SER A 337 -3.04 -7.80 -21.95
CA SER A 337 -2.81 -6.64 -21.08
C SER A 337 -1.91 -6.94 -19.88
N PHE A 338 -1.79 -8.17 -19.44
CA PHE A 338 -0.82 -8.56 -18.42
C PHE A 338 0.61 -8.65 -18.99
N ALA A 339 0.73 -9.12 -20.23
CA ALA A 339 2.03 -9.31 -20.86
C ALA A 339 2.57 -8.07 -21.59
N ASN A 340 1.74 -7.10 -21.93
CA ASN A 340 2.13 -5.94 -22.74
C ASN A 340 2.30 -4.67 -21.91
N LYS A 341 3.48 -4.06 -21.97
CA LYS A 341 3.91 -2.89 -21.18
C LYS A 341 3.00 -1.66 -21.34
N GLN A 342 2.52 -1.38 -22.58
CA GLN A 342 1.65 -0.23 -22.83
C GLN A 342 0.25 -0.42 -22.24
N LEU A 343 -0.29 -1.64 -22.37
CA LEU A 343 -1.60 -1.96 -21.81
C LEU A 343 -1.55 -2.01 -20.30
N ASP A 344 -0.49 -2.55 -19.74
CA ASP A 344 -0.22 -2.55 -18.30
C ASP A 344 -0.18 -1.13 -17.75
N PHE A 345 0.58 -0.24 -18.38
CA PHE A 345 0.63 1.19 -18.04
C PHE A 345 -0.75 1.87 -18.04
N ILE A 346 -1.60 1.57 -19.03
CA ILE A 346 -2.96 2.12 -19.10
C ILE A 346 -3.84 1.58 -17.96
N TRP A 347 -3.77 0.28 -17.68
CA TRP A 347 -4.54 -0.32 -16.59
C TRP A 347 -4.16 0.26 -15.23
N HIS A 348 -2.89 0.59 -15.02
CA HIS A 348 -2.37 1.16 -13.78
C HIS A 348 -2.51 2.70 -13.68
N GLY A 349 -3.38 3.31 -14.54
CA GLY A 349 -3.66 4.74 -14.46
C GLY A 349 -2.53 5.63 -14.97
N LEU A 350 -1.82 5.18 -16.02
CA LEU A 350 -0.66 5.83 -16.64
C LEU A 350 0.56 5.85 -15.70
N HIS A 351 0.79 4.74 -15.01
CA HIS A 351 1.90 4.52 -14.09
C HIS A 351 2.40 3.08 -14.20
N PHE A 352 3.66 2.82 -13.83
CA PHE A 352 4.20 1.46 -13.69
C PHE A 352 4.25 1.07 -12.21
N PRO A 353 3.70 -0.09 -11.83
CA PRO A 353 3.93 -0.64 -10.50
C PRO A 353 5.39 -1.13 -10.38
N ASP A 354 6.05 -0.80 -9.25
CA ASP A 354 7.41 -1.29 -8.98
C ASP A 354 7.41 -2.77 -8.52
N SER A 355 6.26 -3.24 -8.02
CA SER A 355 5.98 -4.60 -7.54
C SER A 355 4.48 -4.86 -7.55
N LEU A 356 4.03 -6.03 -7.10
CA LEU A 356 2.62 -6.40 -6.99
C LEU A 356 1.89 -6.31 -8.33
N PRO A 357 2.29 -7.09 -9.34
CA PRO A 357 1.84 -6.93 -10.72
C PRO A 357 0.43 -7.48 -10.98
N GLY A 358 -0.12 -7.10 -12.13
CA GLY A 358 -1.38 -7.66 -12.61
C GLY A 358 -2.57 -7.31 -11.71
N ARG A 359 -2.59 -6.11 -11.14
CA ARG A 359 -3.62 -5.65 -10.17
C ARG A 359 -5.03 -5.66 -10.73
N GLN A 360 -5.21 -5.66 -12.06
CA GLN A 360 -6.50 -5.83 -12.74
C GLN A 360 -7.00 -7.30 -12.78
N SER A 361 -6.26 -8.27 -12.22
CA SER A 361 -6.60 -9.71 -12.32
C SER A 361 -7.89 -10.10 -11.57
N TYR A 362 -8.35 -9.31 -10.58
CA TYR A 362 -9.66 -9.50 -9.97
C TYR A 362 -10.83 -9.33 -10.97
N LEU A 363 -10.67 -8.44 -11.97
CA LEU A 363 -11.65 -8.26 -13.05
C LEU A 363 -11.58 -9.39 -14.08
N TYR A 364 -10.35 -9.92 -14.32
CA TYR A 364 -10.19 -11.14 -15.10
C TYR A 364 -10.90 -12.32 -14.43
N ALA A 365 -10.69 -12.56 -13.13
CA ALA A 365 -11.37 -13.60 -12.37
C ALA A 365 -12.89 -13.42 -12.43
N PHE A 366 -13.40 -12.18 -12.25
CA PHE A 366 -14.81 -11.85 -12.42
C PHE A 366 -15.35 -12.27 -13.78
N LEU A 367 -14.64 -11.93 -14.88
CA LEU A 367 -15.04 -12.24 -16.25
C LEU A 367 -15.05 -13.74 -16.52
N VAL A 368 -13.97 -14.44 -16.19
CA VAL A 368 -13.79 -15.88 -16.42
C VAL A 368 -14.84 -16.68 -15.67
N LEU A 369 -15.09 -16.34 -14.41
CA LEU A 369 -16.12 -16.99 -13.60
C LEU A 369 -17.54 -16.72 -14.13
N THR A 370 -17.80 -15.51 -14.63
CA THR A 370 -19.07 -15.18 -15.28
C THR A 370 -19.30 -16.03 -16.53
N ILE A 371 -18.29 -16.19 -17.39
CA ILE A 371 -18.33 -17.04 -18.59
C ILE A 371 -18.51 -18.53 -18.18
N GLY A 372 -17.75 -18.99 -17.20
CA GLY A 372 -17.86 -20.35 -16.68
C GLY A 372 -19.27 -20.67 -16.16
N TYR A 373 -19.84 -19.75 -15.39
CA TYR A 373 -21.21 -19.91 -14.89
C TYR A 373 -22.25 -19.89 -16.02
N ALA A 374 -22.11 -19.05 -17.04
CA ALA A 374 -22.94 -19.08 -18.23
C ALA A 374 -22.89 -20.43 -18.94
N THR A 375 -21.72 -21.07 -18.97
CA THR A 375 -21.51 -22.42 -19.54
C THR A 375 -22.29 -23.47 -18.76
N VAL A 376 -22.20 -23.45 -17.44
CA VAL A 376 -22.94 -24.37 -16.55
C VAL A 376 -24.45 -24.19 -16.72
N ARG A 377 -24.95 -22.97 -16.82
CA ARG A 377 -26.38 -22.68 -17.09
C ARG A 377 -26.87 -23.26 -18.42
N LYS A 378 -26.03 -23.33 -19.42
CA LYS A 378 -26.31 -23.86 -20.76
C LYS A 378 -25.84 -25.32 -20.93
N TRP A 379 -25.65 -26.03 -19.83
CA TRP A 379 -25.15 -27.39 -19.71
C TRP A 379 -25.68 -28.40 -20.77
N ARG A 380 -26.93 -28.30 -21.16
CA ARG A 380 -27.55 -29.21 -22.17
C ARG A 380 -26.93 -29.06 -23.57
N GLY A 381 -26.16 -28.00 -23.83
CA GLY A 381 -25.46 -27.77 -25.11
C GLY A 381 -24.10 -28.48 -25.20
N ILE A 382 -23.61 -29.05 -24.10
CA ILE A 382 -22.34 -29.78 -24.02
C ILE A 382 -22.61 -31.26 -24.38
N ARG A 383 -21.80 -31.85 -25.27
CA ARG A 383 -21.78 -33.28 -25.62
C ARG A 383 -20.61 -33.96 -24.91
N LEU A 384 -20.64 -35.31 -24.81
CA LEU A 384 -19.57 -36.07 -24.15
C LEU A 384 -18.18 -35.82 -24.77
N TRP A 385 -18.07 -35.78 -26.11
CA TRP A 385 -16.82 -35.52 -26.76
C TRP A 385 -16.28 -34.07 -26.51
N HIS A 386 -17.19 -33.09 -26.27
CA HIS A 386 -16.76 -31.73 -25.85
C HIS A 386 -16.00 -31.76 -24.53
N ILE A 387 -16.42 -32.64 -23.61
CA ILE A 387 -15.77 -32.79 -22.30
C ILE A 387 -14.37 -33.36 -22.48
N GLY A 388 -14.21 -34.43 -23.29
CA GLY A 388 -12.89 -34.99 -23.59
C GLY A 388 -11.95 -33.97 -24.23
N VAL A 389 -12.42 -33.22 -25.24
CA VAL A 389 -11.64 -32.16 -25.87
C VAL A 389 -11.25 -31.08 -24.86
N ALA A 390 -12.17 -30.66 -24.00
CA ALA A 390 -11.89 -29.61 -23.02
C ALA A 390 -10.86 -30.07 -21.97
N VAL A 391 -10.94 -31.30 -21.49
CA VAL A 391 -9.97 -31.89 -20.55
C VAL A 391 -8.58 -31.96 -21.21
N VAL A 392 -8.50 -32.58 -22.40
CA VAL A 392 -7.19 -32.72 -23.09
C VAL A 392 -6.58 -31.38 -23.42
N PHE A 393 -7.36 -30.43 -23.94
CA PHE A 393 -6.85 -29.13 -24.35
C PHE A 393 -6.46 -28.26 -23.16
N ALA A 394 -7.24 -28.27 -22.04
CA ALA A 394 -6.88 -27.57 -20.82
C ALA A 394 -5.58 -28.14 -20.22
N SER A 395 -5.48 -29.46 -20.11
CA SER A 395 -4.27 -30.14 -19.62
C SER A 395 -3.05 -29.85 -20.50
N ALA A 396 -3.24 -29.85 -21.81
CA ALA A 396 -2.16 -29.53 -22.77
C ALA A 396 -1.69 -28.08 -22.64
N LEU A 397 -2.62 -27.12 -22.50
CA LEU A 397 -2.27 -25.70 -22.28
C LEU A 397 -1.46 -25.52 -20.99
N MET A 398 -1.90 -26.16 -19.88
CA MET A 398 -1.18 -26.12 -18.61
C MET A 398 0.20 -26.77 -18.71
N ALA A 399 0.32 -27.92 -19.37
CA ALA A 399 1.62 -28.57 -19.57
C ALA A 399 2.55 -27.74 -20.47
N VAL A 400 2.03 -27.13 -21.53
CA VAL A 400 2.83 -26.31 -22.47
C VAL A 400 3.29 -25.01 -21.80
N SER A 401 2.55 -24.47 -20.82
CA SER A 401 2.95 -23.24 -20.13
C SER A 401 4.32 -23.36 -19.45
N THR A 402 4.69 -24.54 -18.95
CA THR A 402 6.01 -24.81 -18.33
C THR A 402 7.18 -24.74 -19.31
N MET A 403 6.92 -24.75 -20.62
CA MET A 403 7.98 -24.61 -21.66
C MET A 403 8.36 -23.14 -21.89
N PHE A 404 7.57 -22.19 -21.37
CA PHE A 404 7.72 -20.75 -21.62
C PHE A 404 7.81 -19.92 -20.32
N ALA A 405 7.79 -20.56 -19.17
CA ALA A 405 7.96 -19.95 -17.85
C ALA A 405 9.01 -20.74 -17.08
N ASP A 406 9.81 -20.03 -16.29
CA ASP A 406 10.76 -20.63 -15.38
C ASP A 406 10.05 -21.35 -14.23
N GLU A 407 10.70 -22.33 -13.58
CA GLU A 407 10.13 -23.13 -12.51
C GLU A 407 9.74 -22.28 -11.29
N ASP A 408 10.49 -21.23 -11.01
CA ASP A 408 10.22 -20.27 -9.94
C ASP A 408 8.90 -19.49 -10.12
N VAL A 409 8.40 -19.41 -11.37
CA VAL A 409 7.16 -18.71 -11.74
C VAL A 409 5.98 -19.69 -11.86
N THR A 410 6.24 -20.92 -12.31
CA THR A 410 5.22 -21.95 -12.49
C THR A 410 5.78 -23.31 -12.11
N GLU A 411 5.56 -23.70 -10.87
CA GLU A 411 6.04 -24.96 -10.31
C GLU A 411 5.41 -26.17 -11.01
N TYR A 412 6.19 -27.17 -11.37
CA TYR A 412 5.71 -28.39 -12.05
C TYR A 412 4.65 -29.13 -11.24
N TYR A 413 4.76 -29.15 -9.91
CA TYR A 413 3.75 -29.82 -9.07
C TYR A 413 2.38 -29.14 -9.16
N ALA A 414 2.33 -27.81 -9.25
CA ALA A 414 1.08 -27.06 -9.39
C ALA A 414 0.36 -27.40 -10.70
N VAL A 415 1.14 -27.53 -11.78
CA VAL A 415 0.61 -27.97 -13.10
C VAL A 415 0.07 -29.40 -13.02
N ILE A 416 0.79 -30.33 -12.41
CA ILE A 416 0.34 -31.73 -12.24
C ILE A 416 -0.95 -31.80 -11.42
N ILE A 417 -1.00 -31.11 -10.26
CA ILE A 417 -2.20 -31.04 -9.42
C ILE A 417 -3.38 -30.48 -10.21
N SER A 418 -3.17 -29.42 -10.97
CA SER A 418 -4.22 -28.80 -11.80
C SER A 418 -4.75 -29.73 -12.88
N ILE A 419 -3.86 -30.45 -13.56
CA ILE A 419 -4.25 -31.47 -14.56
C ILE A 419 -5.08 -32.58 -13.89
N LEU A 420 -4.72 -33.02 -12.68
CA LEU A 420 -5.50 -34.01 -11.93
C LEU A 420 -6.89 -33.49 -11.58
N PHE A 421 -7.01 -32.21 -11.12
CA PHE A 421 -8.32 -31.62 -10.89
C PHE A 421 -9.13 -31.45 -12.17
N VAL A 422 -8.54 -31.02 -13.29
CA VAL A 422 -9.21 -30.93 -14.59
C VAL A 422 -9.72 -32.31 -15.04
N ALA A 423 -8.91 -33.35 -14.89
CA ALA A 423 -9.34 -34.72 -15.19
C ALA A 423 -10.51 -35.19 -14.28
N LEU A 424 -10.42 -34.90 -12.97
CA LEU A 424 -11.48 -35.18 -12.01
C LEU A 424 -12.79 -34.48 -12.37
N TYR A 425 -12.72 -33.16 -12.71
CA TYR A 425 -13.88 -32.41 -13.19
C TYR A 425 -14.43 -32.99 -14.51
N GLY A 426 -13.57 -33.44 -15.40
CA GLY A 426 -13.95 -34.13 -16.62
C GLY A 426 -14.78 -35.37 -16.31
N ILE A 427 -14.29 -36.25 -15.41
CA ILE A 427 -14.98 -37.47 -14.95
C ILE A 427 -16.32 -37.12 -14.32
N MET A 428 -16.33 -36.18 -13.35
CA MET A 428 -17.57 -35.75 -12.68
C MET A 428 -18.58 -35.17 -13.67
N THR A 429 -18.09 -34.42 -14.66
CA THR A 429 -18.91 -33.87 -15.74
C THR A 429 -19.54 -34.95 -16.62
N VAL A 430 -18.78 -35.99 -16.95
CA VAL A 430 -19.31 -37.18 -17.68
C VAL A 430 -20.35 -37.91 -16.82
N LEU A 431 -20.04 -38.19 -15.56
CA LEU A 431 -20.98 -38.84 -14.63
C LEU A 431 -22.30 -38.06 -14.51
N LEU A 432 -22.23 -36.72 -14.37
CA LEU A 432 -23.40 -35.83 -14.37
C LEU A 432 -24.25 -35.95 -15.65
N LYS A 433 -23.59 -36.17 -16.81
CA LYS A 433 -24.27 -36.37 -18.10
C LYS A 433 -24.98 -37.70 -18.22
N LEU A 434 -24.37 -38.75 -17.72
CA LEU A 434 -24.86 -40.15 -17.82
C LEU A 434 -25.84 -40.48 -16.68
N ALA A 435 -25.76 -39.77 -15.56
CA ALA A 435 -26.57 -40.07 -14.38
C ALA A 435 -28.07 -39.96 -14.60
N ALA A 436 -28.81 -40.89 -14.03
CA ALA A 436 -30.26 -40.81 -13.90
C ALA A 436 -30.65 -39.54 -13.10
N ARG A 437 -31.87 -39.02 -13.37
CA ARG A 437 -32.33 -37.76 -12.76
C ARG A 437 -32.24 -37.77 -11.22
N LYS A 438 -32.50 -38.90 -10.58
CA LYS A 438 -32.45 -39.08 -9.11
C LYS A 438 -31.04 -38.87 -8.55
N ASN A 439 -29.99 -39.32 -9.24
CA ASN A 439 -28.61 -39.31 -8.76
C ASN A 439 -27.88 -38.01 -9.17
N ARG A 440 -28.43 -37.29 -10.14
CA ARG A 440 -27.78 -36.07 -10.69
C ARG A 440 -27.62 -34.94 -9.68
N GLU A 441 -28.61 -34.75 -8.80
CA GLU A 441 -28.51 -33.69 -7.75
C GLU A 441 -27.41 -34.02 -6.75
N LEU A 442 -27.28 -35.30 -6.34
CA LEU A 442 -26.22 -35.75 -5.45
C LEU A 442 -24.83 -35.53 -6.10
N LEU A 443 -24.66 -35.98 -7.35
CA LEU A 443 -23.40 -35.79 -8.08
C LEU A 443 -23.04 -34.32 -8.27
N MET A 444 -24.02 -33.47 -8.48
CA MET A 444 -23.81 -32.03 -8.58
C MET A 444 -23.30 -31.47 -7.24
N VAL A 445 -23.90 -31.86 -6.11
CA VAL A 445 -23.46 -31.44 -4.78
C VAL A 445 -22.03 -31.94 -4.51
N ILE A 446 -21.71 -33.19 -4.86
CA ILE A 446 -20.34 -33.73 -4.72
C ILE A 446 -19.35 -32.94 -5.59
N THR A 447 -19.69 -32.69 -6.85
CA THR A 447 -18.82 -31.87 -7.74
C THR A 447 -18.58 -30.47 -7.19
N CYS A 448 -19.62 -29.83 -6.66
CA CYS A 448 -19.50 -28.52 -6.01
C CYS A 448 -18.65 -28.59 -4.73
N GLY A 449 -18.79 -29.68 -3.95
CA GLY A 449 -17.95 -29.91 -2.77
C GLY A 449 -16.46 -30.06 -3.12
N ILE A 450 -16.14 -30.84 -4.16
CA ILE A 450 -14.76 -30.98 -4.66
C ILE A 450 -14.19 -29.60 -5.04
N ALA A 451 -14.97 -28.77 -5.74
CA ALA A 451 -14.52 -27.44 -6.15
C ALA A 451 -14.29 -26.51 -4.94
N ILE A 452 -15.14 -26.57 -3.91
CA ILE A 452 -14.93 -25.79 -2.69
C ILE A 452 -13.67 -26.25 -1.93
N VAL A 453 -13.42 -27.57 -1.90
CA VAL A 453 -12.20 -28.12 -1.28
C VAL A 453 -10.95 -27.67 -2.06
N GLU A 454 -10.97 -27.75 -3.39
CA GLU A 454 -9.87 -27.23 -4.23
C GLU A 454 -9.56 -25.76 -3.92
N LEU A 455 -10.60 -24.92 -3.90
CA LEU A 455 -10.47 -23.48 -3.62
C LEU A 455 -9.92 -23.24 -2.20
N ALA A 456 -10.38 -24.00 -1.22
CA ALA A 456 -9.92 -23.91 0.16
C ALA A 456 -8.45 -24.35 0.31
N VAL A 457 -8.06 -25.45 -0.36
CA VAL A 457 -6.66 -25.93 -0.37
C VAL A 457 -5.75 -24.91 -1.05
N ASN A 458 -6.16 -24.35 -2.19
CA ASN A 458 -5.39 -23.30 -2.86
C ASN A 458 -5.15 -22.12 -1.93
N MET A 459 -6.22 -21.60 -1.31
CA MET A 459 -6.10 -20.44 -0.39
C MET A 459 -5.26 -20.75 0.85
N ALA A 460 -5.32 -22.00 1.35
CA ALA A 460 -4.51 -22.42 2.50
C ALA A 460 -3.01 -22.52 2.18
N VAL A 461 -2.68 -22.87 0.93
CA VAL A 461 -1.28 -23.05 0.49
C VAL A 461 -0.68 -21.73 -0.01
N THR A 462 -1.48 -20.88 -0.67
CA THR A 462 -0.96 -19.71 -1.42
C THR A 462 -1.37 -18.37 -0.85
N GLY A 463 -2.31 -18.32 0.07
CA GLY A 463 -2.81 -17.05 0.63
C GLY A 463 -2.71 -16.99 2.15
N LEU A 464 -3.11 -15.85 2.72
CA LEU A 464 -3.11 -15.57 4.17
C LEU A 464 -1.73 -15.83 4.81
N GLY A 465 -0.69 -15.18 4.26
CA GLY A 465 0.66 -15.19 4.82
C GLY A 465 0.66 -14.73 6.28
N CYS A 466 1.48 -15.39 7.12
CA CYS A 466 1.49 -15.17 8.57
C CYS A 466 2.87 -14.77 9.07
N THR A 467 2.88 -13.93 10.11
CA THR A 467 4.08 -13.49 10.86
C THR A 467 3.88 -13.74 12.34
N GLY A 468 4.97 -13.90 13.12
CA GLY A 468 4.91 -14.06 14.57
C GLY A 468 4.36 -12.81 15.25
N ARG A 469 3.25 -12.92 15.97
CA ARG A 469 2.57 -11.81 16.66
C ARG A 469 3.37 -11.30 17.85
N SER A 470 3.87 -12.19 18.67
CA SER A 470 4.72 -11.84 19.83
C SER A 470 6.04 -11.23 19.38
N SER A 471 6.65 -11.74 18.30
CA SER A 471 7.84 -11.17 17.69
C SER A 471 7.62 -9.75 17.20
N TYR A 472 6.49 -9.49 16.52
CA TYR A 472 6.15 -8.14 16.09
C TYR A 472 5.97 -7.18 17.27
N ASN A 473 5.37 -7.63 18.36
CA ASN A 473 5.11 -6.81 19.55
C ASN A 473 6.21 -6.82 20.61
N ALA A 474 7.36 -7.45 20.35
CA ALA A 474 8.40 -7.70 21.36
C ALA A 474 8.96 -6.41 22.01
N ASN A 475 9.03 -5.31 21.28
CA ASN A 475 9.64 -4.06 21.74
C ASN A 475 8.62 -3.01 22.25
N VAL A 476 7.32 -3.31 22.24
CA VAL A 476 6.26 -2.31 22.55
C VAL A 476 6.44 -1.69 23.92
N ASP A 477 6.60 -2.52 24.96
CA ASP A 477 6.70 -2.05 26.34
C ASP A 477 7.99 -1.25 26.60
N ASP A 478 9.10 -1.67 25.97
CA ASP A 478 10.39 -1.02 26.12
C ASP A 478 10.41 0.35 25.41
N MET A 479 9.84 0.41 24.20
CA MET A 479 9.67 1.67 23.47
C MET A 479 8.75 2.65 24.20
N GLN A 480 7.64 2.20 24.78
CA GLN A 480 6.76 3.07 25.57
C GLN A 480 7.49 3.70 26.74
N LYS A 481 8.28 2.90 27.49
CA LYS A 481 9.12 3.42 28.58
C LYS A 481 10.16 4.41 28.09
N ALA A 482 10.80 4.15 26.94
CA ALA A 482 11.78 5.06 26.35
C ALA A 482 11.16 6.39 25.98
N LEU A 483 9.94 6.37 25.38
CA LEU A 483 9.21 7.58 25.00
C LEU A 483 8.71 8.36 26.21
N GLU A 484 8.27 7.69 27.29
CA GLU A 484 7.91 8.32 28.56
C GLU A 484 9.12 9.03 29.18
N LEU A 485 10.27 8.34 29.24
CA LEU A 485 11.51 8.90 29.77
C LEU A 485 12.03 10.08 28.91
N ALA A 486 11.93 9.98 27.57
CA ALA A 486 12.28 11.09 26.68
C ALA A 486 11.37 12.31 26.91
N LYS A 487 10.10 12.09 27.15
CA LYS A 487 9.13 13.14 27.47
C LYS A 487 9.42 13.82 28.80
N GLU A 488 9.80 13.05 29.83
CA GLU A 488 10.21 13.57 31.14
C GLU A 488 11.48 14.42 31.01
N ASP A 489 12.53 13.89 30.34
CA ASP A 489 13.79 14.63 30.14
C ASP A 489 13.57 15.90 29.28
N ALA A 490 12.71 15.86 28.27
CA ALA A 490 12.39 17.04 27.47
C ALA A 490 11.66 18.12 28.29
N ALA A 491 10.72 17.71 29.16
CA ALA A 491 10.01 18.62 30.05
C ALA A 491 10.93 19.26 31.10
N ASP A 492 11.87 18.50 31.65
CA ASP A 492 12.88 19.01 32.60
C ASP A 492 13.85 20.02 31.95
N ASN A 493 13.96 20.02 30.64
CA ASN A 493 14.83 20.91 29.87
C ASN A 493 14.05 21.98 29.08
N ASP A 494 12.75 22.15 29.29
CA ASP A 494 11.87 23.10 28.59
C ASP A 494 11.91 22.98 27.05
N VAL A 495 11.93 21.74 26.52
CA VAL A 495 11.97 21.47 25.09
C VAL A 495 10.56 21.12 24.56
N PRO A 496 9.89 22.04 23.84
CA PRO A 496 8.50 21.85 23.40
C PRO A 496 8.36 20.88 22.22
N PHE A 497 9.39 20.74 21.39
CA PHE A 497 9.42 19.85 20.24
C PHE A 497 10.76 19.13 20.10
N TYR A 498 10.72 17.86 19.79
CA TYR A 498 11.89 17.03 19.50
C TYR A 498 11.49 15.81 18.66
N ARG A 499 12.49 15.21 18.00
CA ARG A 499 12.34 13.91 17.33
C ARG A 499 13.13 12.83 18.05
N VAL A 500 12.63 11.62 17.93
CA VAL A 500 13.24 10.39 18.46
C VAL A 500 13.59 9.50 17.28
N GLU A 501 14.74 8.81 17.35
CA GLU A 501 15.10 7.76 16.41
C GLU A 501 15.36 6.45 17.11
N ASP A 502 14.75 5.37 16.59
CA ASP A 502 15.05 4.01 17.02
C ASP A 502 16.04 3.37 16.04
N THR A 503 17.28 3.19 16.46
CA THR A 503 18.31 2.53 15.63
C THR A 503 18.09 1.03 15.50
N GLY A 504 17.34 0.44 16.43
CA GLY A 504 16.94 -0.97 16.43
C GLY A 504 15.53 -1.22 15.86
N ARG A 505 15.01 -0.27 15.05
CA ARG A 505 13.66 -0.28 14.51
C ARG A 505 13.30 -1.57 13.79
N LEU A 506 12.05 -1.96 13.90
CA LEU A 506 11.49 -3.11 13.20
C LEU A 506 11.05 -2.74 11.79
N THR A 507 10.48 -1.55 11.64
CA THR A 507 10.04 -0.98 10.36
C THR A 507 10.44 0.49 10.24
N LYS A 508 10.40 1.05 9.01
CA LYS A 508 10.65 2.47 8.79
C LYS A 508 9.42 3.36 9.15
N ASN A 509 8.40 2.80 9.80
CA ASN A 509 7.22 3.49 10.33
C ASN A 509 6.96 3.10 11.80
N ASP A 510 8.02 2.78 12.54
CA ASP A 510 7.90 2.52 13.99
C ASP A 510 7.49 3.79 14.75
N ASP A 511 7.89 4.97 14.26
CA ASP A 511 7.41 6.27 14.74
C ASP A 511 5.87 6.35 14.74
N THR A 512 5.27 6.08 13.60
CA THR A 512 3.81 6.07 13.41
C THR A 512 3.13 5.00 14.27
N ARG A 513 3.78 3.85 14.40
CA ARG A 513 3.28 2.73 15.21
C ARG A 513 3.20 3.07 16.68
N TYR A 514 4.24 3.73 17.20
CA TYR A 514 4.34 4.06 18.62
C TYR A 514 3.83 5.46 18.96
N GLY A 515 3.73 6.37 17.98
CA GLY A 515 3.19 7.72 18.10
C GLY A 515 4.23 8.74 18.54
N TYR A 516 5.32 8.89 17.79
CA TYR A 516 6.35 9.92 18.04
C TYR A 516 6.87 10.52 16.71
N ALA A 517 7.40 11.73 16.75
CA ALA A 517 8.03 12.37 15.59
C ALA A 517 9.44 11.79 15.35
N SER A 518 9.79 11.51 14.10
CA SER A 518 11.10 10.97 13.71
C SER A 518 11.66 11.61 12.42
N GLY A 519 12.84 11.17 12.01
CA GLY A 519 13.43 11.48 10.70
C GLY A 519 13.41 10.29 9.74
N THR A 520 12.51 9.33 9.93
CA THR A 520 12.42 8.09 9.14
C THR A 520 10.99 7.87 8.68
N GLN A 521 10.79 7.54 7.40
CA GLN A 521 9.46 7.28 6.83
C GLN A 521 9.53 6.29 5.67
N PHE A 522 8.50 5.42 5.57
CA PHE A 522 8.21 4.61 4.40
C PHE A 522 6.77 4.82 3.93
N SER A 523 6.59 5.54 2.83
CA SER A 523 5.27 5.84 2.26
C SER A 523 5.37 6.16 0.77
N SER A 524 4.41 5.68 -0.02
CA SER A 524 4.28 6.07 -1.44
C SER A 524 4.00 7.57 -1.64
N LEU A 525 3.63 8.28 -0.57
CA LEU A 525 3.26 9.71 -0.57
C LEU A 525 4.36 10.62 -0.06
N MET A 526 5.50 10.06 0.39
CA MET A 526 6.57 10.89 0.95
C MET A 526 7.10 11.88 -0.09
N ASN A 527 7.48 13.07 0.39
CA ASN A 527 8.15 14.07 -0.42
C ASN A 527 9.53 13.56 -0.88
N ILE A 528 9.70 13.39 -2.19
CA ILE A 528 10.93 12.83 -2.78
C ILE A 528 12.16 13.72 -2.53
N ASN A 529 11.96 15.01 -2.36
CA ASN A 529 13.06 15.94 -2.12
C ASN A 529 13.74 15.68 -0.77
N VAL A 530 12.98 15.22 0.26
CA VAL A 530 13.56 14.78 1.53
C VAL A 530 14.51 13.60 1.31
N SER A 531 14.10 12.62 0.52
CA SER A 531 14.97 11.48 0.17
C SER A 531 16.23 11.92 -0.60
N HIS A 532 16.10 12.86 -1.53
CA HIS A 532 17.24 13.41 -2.27
C HIS A 532 18.22 14.16 -1.36
N PHE A 533 17.69 14.95 -0.42
CA PHE A 533 18.50 15.62 0.60
C PHE A 533 19.27 14.63 1.47
N TYR A 534 18.58 13.59 1.95
CA TYR A 534 19.22 12.52 2.73
C TYR A 534 20.33 11.83 1.94
N GLN A 535 20.05 11.42 0.70
CA GLN A 535 21.06 10.79 -0.16
C GLN A 535 22.24 11.69 -0.46
N ALA A 536 22.03 13.01 -0.56
CA ALA A 536 23.10 14.00 -0.76
C ALA A 536 24.03 14.07 0.45
N LEU A 537 23.52 13.82 1.65
CA LEU A 537 24.26 13.77 2.92
C LEU A 537 24.67 12.36 3.35
N TYR A 538 24.69 11.41 2.42
CA TYR A 538 25.07 10.01 2.65
C TYR A 538 24.19 9.27 3.66
N MET A 539 22.95 9.75 3.84
CA MET A 539 21.91 9.05 4.57
C MET A 539 21.13 8.12 3.65
N GLU A 540 20.43 7.15 4.24
CA GLU A 540 19.63 6.17 3.50
C GLU A 540 18.36 6.81 2.90
N GLY A 541 18.15 6.68 1.60
CA GLY A 541 16.95 7.17 0.92
C GLY A 541 16.63 6.38 -0.34
N GLY A 542 15.38 6.43 -0.77
CA GLY A 542 14.87 5.73 -1.95
C GLY A 542 13.62 6.40 -2.53
N LYS A 543 12.96 5.71 -3.44
CA LYS A 543 11.81 6.24 -4.18
C LYS A 543 10.59 6.53 -3.28
N ASN A 544 10.41 5.73 -2.23
CA ASN A 544 9.24 5.76 -1.34
C ASN A 544 9.62 5.71 0.15
N PHE A 545 10.86 6.02 0.48
CA PHE A 545 11.33 6.10 1.86
C PHE A 545 12.52 7.05 2.00
N TYR A 546 12.71 7.55 3.20
CA TYR A 546 13.95 8.10 3.73
C TYR A 546 14.16 7.56 5.15
N CYS A 547 15.41 7.48 5.57
CA CYS A 547 15.74 6.85 6.83
C CYS A 547 16.96 7.54 7.48
N TYR A 548 16.92 7.67 8.77
CA TYR A 548 17.96 8.30 9.58
C TYR A 548 19.32 7.59 9.51
N ASN A 549 19.39 6.35 9.00
CA ASN A 549 20.66 5.65 8.83
C ASN A 549 21.66 6.51 8.04
N GLY A 550 22.87 6.65 8.57
CA GLY A 550 23.92 7.47 7.97
C GLY A 550 23.93 8.94 8.40
N ALA A 551 23.09 9.32 9.36
CA ALA A 551 23.09 10.68 9.90
C ALA A 551 24.42 11.02 10.59
N THR A 552 24.85 12.26 10.39
CA THR A 552 25.96 12.87 11.15
C THR A 552 25.41 13.73 12.29
N PRO A 553 26.21 14.11 13.30
CA PRO A 553 25.72 14.97 14.39
C PRO A 553 25.09 16.29 13.92
N VAL A 554 25.61 16.90 12.83
CA VAL A 554 25.06 18.15 12.27
C VAL A 554 23.72 17.89 11.59
N THR A 555 23.58 16.80 10.84
CA THR A 555 22.28 16.43 10.25
C THR A 555 21.26 16.08 11.34
N SER A 556 21.67 15.40 12.40
CA SER A 556 20.83 15.13 13.56
C SER A 556 20.35 16.41 14.25
N ALA A 557 21.26 17.38 14.41
CA ALA A 557 20.96 18.70 14.98
C ALA A 557 19.94 19.45 14.11
N MET A 558 20.19 19.58 12.79
CA MET A 558 19.28 20.23 11.84
C MET A 558 17.89 19.58 11.79
N LEU A 559 17.80 18.27 11.95
CA LEU A 559 16.55 17.53 11.95
C LEU A 559 15.86 17.52 13.32
N SER A 560 16.37 18.24 14.32
CA SER A 560 15.85 18.26 15.69
C SER A 560 15.74 16.87 16.35
N VAL A 561 16.61 15.92 15.95
CA VAL A 561 16.66 14.57 16.54
C VAL A 561 17.40 14.65 17.86
N ARG A 562 16.64 14.76 18.94
CA ARG A 562 17.15 14.91 20.30
C ARG A 562 17.43 13.59 20.97
N TYR A 563 16.63 12.57 20.70
CA TYR A 563 16.78 11.27 21.37
C TYR A 563 17.02 10.15 20.39
N MET A 564 17.84 9.19 20.84
CA MET A 564 18.09 7.92 20.16
C MET A 564 17.79 6.75 21.09
N VAL A 565 16.99 5.79 20.60
CA VAL A 565 16.76 4.50 21.28
C VAL A 565 17.65 3.46 20.62
N THR A 566 18.43 2.75 21.42
CA THR A 566 19.38 1.73 20.94
C THR A 566 19.20 0.41 21.71
N LYS A 567 19.54 -0.71 21.07
CA LYS A 567 19.55 -2.05 21.72
C LYS A 567 20.86 -2.36 22.44
N SER A 568 21.95 -1.70 22.09
CA SER A 568 23.24 -1.88 22.73
C SER A 568 23.70 -0.61 23.44
N ILE A 569 24.49 -0.77 24.47
CA ILE A 569 25.10 0.34 25.18
C ILE A 569 26.18 0.98 24.32
N GLN A 570 26.10 2.30 24.14
CA GLN A 570 27.15 3.04 23.43
C GLN A 570 28.33 3.34 24.36
N PRO A 571 29.55 3.34 23.82
CA PRO A 571 30.70 3.88 24.55
C PRO A 571 30.48 5.33 24.96
N GLN A 572 30.94 5.70 26.16
CA GLN A 572 30.87 7.09 26.61
C GLN A 572 31.61 8.01 25.64
N ASN A 573 30.96 9.05 25.17
CA ASN A 573 31.46 10.03 24.20
C ASN A 573 30.90 11.43 24.50
N GLU A 574 31.36 12.45 23.76
CA GLU A 574 30.97 13.84 23.94
C GLU A 574 29.68 14.19 23.18
N LEU A 575 29.27 13.34 22.19
CA LEU A 575 28.11 13.59 21.32
C LEU A 575 26.80 13.21 21.99
N THR A 576 26.80 12.19 22.86
CA THR A 576 25.57 11.66 23.45
C THR A 576 25.68 11.47 24.95
N THR A 577 24.56 11.63 25.64
CA THR A 577 24.41 11.39 27.08
C THR A 577 23.36 10.30 27.31
N LEU A 578 23.70 9.28 28.08
CA LEU A 578 22.74 8.25 28.47
C LEU A 578 21.70 8.84 29.43
N VAL A 579 20.44 8.85 29.02
CA VAL A 579 19.32 9.28 29.86
C VAL A 579 18.83 8.15 30.75
N GLY A 580 18.72 6.93 30.21
CA GLY A 580 18.34 5.79 31.01
C GLY A 580 18.20 4.48 30.23
N LYS A 581 17.96 3.40 30.99
CA LYS A 581 17.71 2.06 30.46
C LYS A 581 16.22 1.74 30.49
N CYS A 582 15.67 1.31 29.36
CA CYS A 582 14.26 1.00 29.17
C CYS A 582 14.10 -0.47 28.75
N GLY A 583 14.01 -1.37 29.73
CA GLY A 583 14.01 -2.81 29.47
C GLY A 583 15.30 -3.28 28.81
N ASN A 584 15.22 -3.75 27.56
CA ASN A 584 16.38 -4.15 26.76
C ASN A 584 16.94 -3.02 25.88
N HIS A 585 16.37 -1.82 25.97
CA HIS A 585 16.79 -0.65 25.20
C HIS A 585 17.45 0.40 26.09
N TYR A 586 18.21 1.29 25.47
CA TYR A 586 18.86 2.44 26.11
C TYR A 586 18.40 3.71 25.40
N LEU A 587 18.07 4.74 26.19
CA LEU A 587 17.72 6.07 25.69
C LEU A 587 18.94 6.97 25.82
N TYR A 588 19.40 7.52 24.71
CA TYR A 588 20.45 8.53 24.64
C TYR A 588 19.88 9.86 24.21
N ARG A 589 20.40 10.97 24.76
CA ARG A 589 20.15 12.32 24.31
C ARG A 589 21.35 12.80 23.49
N ASN A 590 21.10 13.35 22.31
CA ASN A 590 22.09 14.06 21.53
C ASN A 590 22.41 15.39 22.19
N ASN A 591 23.70 15.66 22.48
CA ASN A 591 24.13 16.88 23.16
C ASN A 591 24.08 18.11 22.25
N TYR A 592 24.23 17.91 20.95
CA TYR A 592 24.18 18.93 19.91
C TYR A 592 22.85 18.82 19.13
N THR A 593 21.76 19.41 19.65
CA THR A 593 20.44 19.37 19.03
C THR A 593 19.86 20.77 18.91
N LEU A 594 19.44 21.16 17.71
CA LEU A 594 18.78 22.42 17.46
C LEU A 594 17.27 22.28 17.66
N PRO A 595 16.56 23.36 18.06
CA PRO A 595 15.11 23.40 18.05
C PRO A 595 14.55 23.34 16.63
N LEU A 596 13.23 23.46 16.47
CA LEU A 596 12.52 23.33 15.19
C LEU A 596 13.00 24.32 14.13
N GLY A 597 13.45 25.51 14.53
CA GLY A 597 13.94 26.57 13.65
C GLY A 597 15.26 27.17 14.11
N PHE A 598 16.12 27.50 13.17
CA PHE A 598 17.43 28.14 13.41
C PHE A 598 17.82 29.04 12.23
N MET A 599 18.62 30.09 12.51
CA MET A 599 19.10 31.00 11.48
C MET A 599 20.34 30.45 10.78
N ILE A 600 20.45 30.71 9.49
CA ILE A 600 21.65 30.53 8.66
C ILE A 600 21.94 31.83 7.88
N ASP A 601 23.18 32.00 7.47
CA ASP A 601 23.54 33.13 6.60
C ASP A 601 22.81 33.04 5.25
N GLU A 602 22.36 34.18 4.70
CA GLU A 602 21.59 34.27 3.46
C GLU A 602 22.26 33.57 2.27
N GLY A 603 23.59 33.67 2.19
CA GLY A 603 24.39 33.08 1.11
C GLY A 603 24.46 31.55 1.14
N VAL A 604 24.07 30.88 2.23
CA VAL A 604 24.16 29.40 2.38
C VAL A 604 23.21 28.68 1.41
N ILE A 605 22.00 29.20 1.23
CA ILE A 605 20.97 28.59 0.34
C ILE A 605 21.50 28.43 -1.09
N ASP A 606 22.14 29.50 -1.62
CA ASP A 606 22.67 29.48 -2.98
C ASP A 606 24.04 28.82 -3.11
N ALA A 607 24.83 28.84 -2.03
CA ALA A 607 26.21 28.36 -2.02
C ALA A 607 26.29 26.82 -1.88
N TRP A 608 25.37 26.19 -1.13
CA TRP A 608 25.42 24.74 -0.95
C TRP A 608 24.85 24.00 -2.15
N LYS A 609 25.75 23.29 -2.85
CA LYS A 609 25.38 22.43 -3.98
C LYS A 609 25.96 21.04 -3.74
N PRO A 610 25.10 20.04 -3.44
CA PRO A 610 25.55 18.69 -3.16
C PRO A 610 26.26 18.10 -4.39
N SER A 611 27.40 17.45 -4.14
CA SER A 611 28.17 16.77 -5.17
C SER A 611 27.58 15.41 -5.51
N SER A 612 27.37 15.15 -6.80
CA SER A 612 26.99 13.83 -7.29
C SER A 612 28.11 12.79 -7.21
N SER A 613 29.38 13.23 -7.12
CA SER A 613 30.57 12.35 -7.13
C SER A 613 31.16 12.08 -5.75
N SER A 614 30.88 12.93 -4.75
CA SER A 614 31.42 12.77 -3.39
C SER A 614 30.43 13.25 -2.35
N LYS A 615 29.80 12.32 -1.66
CA LYS A 615 28.84 12.62 -0.59
C LYS A 615 29.55 13.19 0.65
N ILE A 616 30.79 12.75 0.94
CA ILE A 616 31.62 13.32 2.02
C ILE A 616 31.91 14.80 1.76
N TYR A 617 32.23 15.16 0.50
CA TYR A 617 32.37 16.59 0.14
C TYR A 617 31.09 17.38 0.39
N SER A 618 29.93 16.80 0.12
CA SER A 618 28.64 17.47 0.38
C SER A 618 28.41 17.72 1.87
N ILE A 619 28.75 16.74 2.73
CA ILE A 619 28.67 16.87 4.20
C ILE A 619 29.62 17.97 4.67
N ASN A 620 30.90 17.91 4.26
CA ASN A 620 31.91 18.88 4.69
C ASN A 620 31.62 20.29 4.19
N SER A 621 31.15 20.43 2.94
CA SER A 621 30.79 21.75 2.39
C SER A 621 29.58 22.34 3.12
N LEU A 622 28.55 21.55 3.44
CA LEU A 622 27.44 22.01 4.25
C LEU A 622 27.92 22.42 5.64
N GLY A 623 28.73 21.61 6.30
CA GLY A 623 29.25 21.90 7.63
C GLY A 623 29.99 23.22 7.69
N ARG A 624 30.90 23.48 6.74
CA ARG A 624 31.62 24.76 6.66
C ARG A 624 30.69 25.96 6.45
N LEU A 625 29.67 25.82 5.59
CA LEU A 625 28.68 26.87 5.37
C LEU A 625 27.79 27.11 6.61
N LEU A 626 27.65 26.14 7.48
CA LEU A 626 26.92 26.20 8.74
C LEU A 626 27.82 26.59 9.94
N GLY A 627 29.08 27.01 9.69
CA GLY A 627 29.97 27.51 10.73
C GLY A 627 30.96 26.51 11.32
N ALA A 628 31.12 25.32 10.70
CA ALA A 628 32.16 24.39 11.12
C ALA A 628 33.56 24.98 10.86
N ALA A 629 34.43 24.94 11.86
CA ALA A 629 35.81 25.46 11.79
C ALA A 629 36.69 24.66 10.82
N ASP A 630 36.42 23.38 10.63
CA ASP A 630 37.14 22.44 9.78
C ASP A 630 36.16 21.46 9.05
N ASP A 631 36.72 20.55 8.23
CA ASP A 631 35.98 19.45 7.64
C ASP A 631 35.43 18.52 8.75
N MET A 632 34.13 18.20 8.67
CA MET A 632 33.49 17.33 9.66
C MET A 632 34.00 15.91 9.60
N LEU A 633 34.17 15.40 8.38
CA LEU A 633 34.63 14.03 8.13
C LEU A 633 35.92 14.06 7.33
N THR A 634 37.00 13.56 7.92
CA THR A 634 38.29 13.45 7.27
C THR A 634 38.64 11.99 7.09
N MET A 635 39.03 11.62 5.87
CA MET A 635 39.47 10.24 5.59
C MET A 635 40.68 9.90 6.43
N THR A 636 40.61 8.80 7.15
CA THR A 636 41.68 8.34 8.01
C THR A 636 42.15 6.94 7.62
N GLU A 637 43.44 6.65 7.87
CA GLU A 637 43.98 5.32 7.64
C GLU A 637 43.73 4.46 8.89
N CYS A 638 43.26 3.21 8.70
CA CYS A 638 43.16 2.20 9.72
C CYS A 638 43.71 0.88 9.18
N THR A 639 44.22 0.02 10.02
CA THR A 639 44.63 -1.33 9.62
C THR A 639 43.36 -2.16 9.38
N GLN A 640 43.22 -2.71 8.17
CA GLN A 640 42.09 -3.57 7.80
C GLN A 640 42.60 -4.99 7.55
N ASP A 641 42.03 -5.97 8.25
CA ASP A 641 42.26 -7.39 8.04
C ASP A 641 40.99 -7.99 7.41
N GLU A 642 41.04 -8.24 6.10
CA GLU A 642 39.92 -8.65 5.28
C GLU A 642 39.87 -10.18 5.19
N ASN A 643 38.92 -10.82 5.86
CA ASN A 643 38.67 -12.25 5.77
C ASN A 643 37.27 -12.51 5.21
N PRO A 644 37.02 -13.66 4.57
CA PRO A 644 35.67 -14.02 4.12
C PRO A 644 34.63 -13.95 5.27
N GLY A 645 33.61 -13.13 5.08
CA GLY A 645 32.56 -12.94 6.06
C GLY A 645 32.89 -12.06 7.26
N THR A 646 34.17 -11.61 7.40
CA THR A 646 34.54 -10.75 8.53
C THR A 646 35.68 -9.82 8.15
N THR A 647 35.48 -8.50 8.37
CA THR A 647 36.57 -7.51 8.26
C THR A 647 36.84 -6.93 9.65
N THR A 648 38.12 -6.84 10.03
CA THR A 648 38.52 -6.22 11.30
C THR A 648 39.20 -4.89 11.01
N LEU A 649 38.75 -3.81 11.66
CA LEU A 649 39.32 -2.46 11.58
C LEU A 649 40.04 -2.16 12.89
N THR A 650 41.31 -1.72 12.82
CA THR A 650 42.12 -1.34 14.01
C THR A 650 42.56 0.10 13.87
N PHE A 651 42.39 0.89 14.92
CA PHE A 651 42.60 2.33 14.97
C PHE A 651 43.84 2.69 15.80
N ASP A 652 44.61 3.69 15.35
CA ASP A 652 45.86 4.08 16.02
C ASP A 652 45.68 5.16 17.10
N HIS A 653 44.49 5.84 17.10
CA HIS A 653 44.16 6.90 18.07
C HIS A 653 42.69 6.87 18.45
N ASP A 654 42.40 7.52 19.57
CA ASP A 654 41.01 7.67 20.07
C ASP A 654 40.25 8.61 19.12
N GLY A 655 39.04 8.22 18.72
CA GLY A 655 38.20 9.05 17.83
C GLY A 655 36.80 8.55 17.68
N TYR A 656 35.95 9.37 17.03
CA TYR A 656 34.63 8.95 16.60
C TYR A 656 34.67 8.68 15.10
N TYR A 657 34.30 7.48 14.69
CA TYR A 657 34.54 7.02 13.33
C TYR A 657 33.27 6.67 12.58
N TYR A 658 33.30 6.92 11.28
CA TYR A 658 32.34 6.48 10.30
C TYR A 658 32.99 5.62 9.24
N ALA A 659 32.22 4.70 8.65
CA ALA A 659 32.69 3.88 7.54
C ALA A 659 31.74 3.96 6.35
N ALA A 660 32.29 3.83 5.16
CA ALA A 660 31.53 3.66 3.90
C ALA A 660 32.26 2.65 3.02
N TYR A 661 31.55 2.05 2.07
CA TYR A 661 32.14 1.19 1.05
C TYR A 661 31.70 1.58 -0.36
N ASP A 662 32.53 1.31 -1.37
CA ASP A 662 32.25 1.70 -2.75
C ASP A 662 31.38 0.65 -3.48
N SER A 663 31.60 -0.63 -3.22
CA SER A 663 30.80 -1.72 -3.80
C SER A 663 30.73 -2.93 -2.87
N CYS A 664 29.54 -3.27 -2.44
CA CYS A 664 29.26 -4.50 -1.69
C CYS A 664 27.90 -5.05 -2.14
N SER A 665 27.79 -6.36 -2.26
CA SER A 665 26.55 -7.07 -2.57
C SER A 665 25.78 -7.50 -1.32
N THR A 666 26.41 -7.38 -0.14
CA THR A 666 25.84 -7.77 1.15
C THR A 666 24.66 -6.88 1.52
N ASP A 667 23.56 -7.50 1.96
CA ASP A 667 22.35 -6.81 2.40
C ASP A 667 22.34 -6.47 3.90
N SER A 668 23.28 -7.00 4.69
CA SER A 668 23.40 -6.73 6.13
C SER A 668 24.83 -6.75 6.60
N LEU A 669 25.21 -5.78 7.44
CA LEU A 669 26.51 -5.65 8.11
C LEU A 669 26.29 -5.44 9.61
N THR A 670 26.99 -6.23 10.44
CA THR A 670 27.00 -6.05 11.90
C THR A 670 28.37 -5.55 12.33
N PHE A 671 28.41 -4.39 12.95
CA PHE A 671 29.59 -3.78 13.53
C PHE A 671 29.60 -4.00 15.04
N SER A 672 30.69 -4.48 15.57
CA SER A 672 30.83 -4.73 17.01
C SER A 672 32.22 -4.35 17.55
N HIS A 673 32.25 -3.65 18.69
CA HIS A 673 33.43 -3.40 19.48
C HIS A 673 33.08 -3.27 20.97
N GLY A 674 33.76 -3.96 21.84
CA GLY A 674 33.39 -4.04 23.25
C GLY A 674 31.99 -4.60 23.44
N GLU A 675 31.15 -3.87 24.18
CA GLU A 675 29.72 -4.20 24.38
C GLU A 675 28.79 -3.52 23.34
N TYR A 676 29.34 -2.66 22.49
CA TYR A 676 28.58 -1.99 21.41
C TYR A 676 28.43 -2.91 20.20
N GLU A 677 27.21 -3.12 19.79
CA GLU A 677 26.88 -3.85 18.58
C GLU A 677 25.73 -3.15 17.85
N THR A 678 25.89 -2.95 16.57
CA THR A 678 24.84 -2.39 15.70
C THR A 678 24.79 -3.13 14.38
N THR A 679 23.58 -3.42 13.90
CA THR A 679 23.36 -4.09 12.62
C THR A 679 22.67 -3.14 11.66
N TYR A 680 23.31 -2.92 10.53
CA TYR A 680 22.77 -2.18 9.40
C TYR A 680 22.21 -3.15 8.37
N SER A 681 20.93 -2.97 7.99
CA SER A 681 20.26 -3.74 6.95
C SER A 681 20.08 -2.92 5.68
N LYS A 682 19.85 -3.60 4.55
CA LYS A 682 19.73 -2.94 3.24
C LYS A 682 20.96 -2.08 2.90
N THR A 683 22.14 -2.57 3.25
CA THR A 683 23.40 -1.86 3.05
C THR A 683 23.71 -1.60 1.56
N THR A 684 23.08 -2.33 0.66
CA THR A 684 23.07 -2.07 -0.78
C THR A 684 22.52 -0.68 -1.16
N HIS A 685 21.78 0.00 -0.27
CA HIS A 685 21.34 1.40 -0.46
C HIS A 685 22.47 2.43 -0.31
N ARG A 686 23.65 2.01 0.15
CA ARG A 686 24.88 2.83 0.27
C ARG A 686 24.68 4.10 1.08
N TYR A 687 24.72 3.96 2.38
CA TYR A 687 24.72 5.06 3.35
C TYR A 687 25.95 4.94 4.29
N LEU A 688 26.21 5.98 5.06
CA LEU A 688 27.32 6.05 6.00
C LEU A 688 27.03 5.16 7.24
N PHE A 689 28.01 4.42 7.71
CA PHE A 689 27.91 3.58 8.90
C PHE A 689 28.58 4.27 10.08
N ASP A 690 27.87 4.46 11.17
CA ASP A 690 28.39 4.99 12.43
C ASP A 690 29.06 3.87 13.21
N LEU A 691 30.36 3.97 13.43
CA LEU A 691 31.17 3.05 14.24
C LEU A 691 31.21 3.43 15.71
N GLY A 692 30.76 4.62 16.05
CA GLY A 692 30.82 5.18 17.39
C GLY A 692 32.25 5.64 17.79
N TYR A 693 32.44 5.82 19.11
CA TYR A 693 33.71 6.19 19.67
C TYR A 693 34.57 4.94 19.88
N VAL A 694 35.76 4.93 19.31
CA VAL A 694 36.71 3.81 19.36
C VAL A 694 38.04 4.32 19.94
N LYS A 695 38.63 3.56 20.88
CA LYS A 695 39.94 3.90 21.49
C LYS A 695 41.10 3.37 20.65
N ALA A 696 42.24 3.99 20.82
CA ALA A 696 43.51 3.54 20.23
C ALA A 696 43.82 2.08 20.58
N GLY A 697 44.08 1.26 19.57
CA GLY A 697 44.32 -0.16 19.69
C GLY A 697 43.09 -1.02 19.83
N GLU A 698 41.89 -0.46 19.96
CA GLU A 698 40.67 -1.24 19.88
C GLU A 698 40.36 -1.65 18.42
N THR A 699 39.66 -2.77 18.29
CA THR A 699 39.28 -3.33 17.01
C THR A 699 37.76 -3.29 16.86
N VAL A 700 37.29 -2.84 15.71
CA VAL A 700 35.89 -2.99 15.28
C VAL A 700 35.81 -4.21 14.37
N SER A 701 35.03 -5.20 14.75
CA SER A 701 34.72 -6.37 13.94
C SER A 701 33.46 -6.09 13.09
N VAL A 702 33.55 -6.27 11.79
CA VAL A 702 32.45 -6.15 10.86
C VAL A 702 32.14 -7.52 10.29
N THR A 703 30.95 -8.06 10.61
CA THR A 703 30.51 -9.35 10.09
C THR A 703 29.42 -9.15 9.05
N ASN A 704 29.41 -10.00 8.03
CA ASN A 704 28.37 -10.02 7.01
C ASN A 704 27.81 -11.45 6.84
N THR A 705 26.62 -11.54 6.23
CA THR A 705 25.95 -12.82 5.99
C THR A 705 26.51 -13.56 4.78
N ASP A 706 27.24 -12.84 3.92
CA ASP A 706 27.87 -13.37 2.70
C ASP A 706 29.34 -13.65 2.95
N ALA A 707 29.90 -14.60 2.25
CA ALA A 707 31.29 -15.00 2.44
C ALA A 707 32.32 -14.03 1.84
N ASP A 708 31.91 -12.89 1.33
CA ASP A 708 32.79 -11.91 0.68
C ASP A 708 33.49 -11.03 1.72
N ALA A 709 34.76 -10.71 1.44
CA ALA A 709 35.50 -9.70 2.18
C ALA A 709 35.05 -8.30 1.77
N VAL A 710 34.80 -7.43 2.75
CA VAL A 710 34.33 -6.05 2.51
C VAL A 710 35.43 -5.09 2.95
N ARG A 711 35.83 -4.17 2.08
CA ARG A 711 36.78 -3.10 2.37
C ARG A 711 36.03 -1.78 2.59
N PHE A 712 36.45 -1.03 3.59
CA PHE A 712 35.83 0.23 4.00
C PHE A 712 36.78 1.42 3.76
N ASN A 713 36.17 2.54 3.34
CA ASN A 713 36.75 3.86 3.50
C ASN A 713 36.31 4.38 4.88
N VAL A 714 37.27 4.69 5.73
CA VAL A 714 37.01 5.12 7.11
C VAL A 714 37.25 6.63 7.23
N TYR A 715 36.38 7.26 7.98
CA TYR A 715 36.39 8.71 8.22
C TYR A 715 36.35 8.98 9.70
N GLU A 716 37.21 9.90 10.15
CA GLU A 716 37.18 10.43 11.51
C GLU A 716 36.30 11.66 11.57
N LEU A 717 35.47 11.76 12.59
CA LEU A 717 34.62 12.92 12.86
C LEU A 717 35.39 13.93 13.70
N SER A 718 35.47 15.17 13.24
CA SER A 718 35.95 16.31 14.02
C SER A 718 34.86 16.80 14.98
N ILE A 719 35.03 16.50 16.28
CA ILE A 719 34.12 17.02 17.32
C ILE A 719 34.15 18.53 17.38
N ALA A 720 35.33 19.15 17.21
CA ALA A 720 35.47 20.61 17.18
C ALA A 720 34.70 21.25 16.01
N ALA A 721 34.66 20.60 14.85
CA ALA A 721 33.85 21.05 13.73
C ALA A 721 32.33 20.95 14.00
N VAL A 722 31.90 19.90 14.67
CA VAL A 722 30.50 19.72 15.11
C VAL A 722 30.13 20.82 16.11
N GLU A 723 30.97 21.02 17.14
CA GLU A 723 30.74 21.99 18.20
C GLU A 723 30.70 23.43 17.63
N SER A 724 31.63 23.79 16.75
CA SER A 724 31.65 25.16 16.15
C SER A 724 30.40 25.40 15.28
N ALA A 725 29.99 24.43 14.44
CA ALA A 725 28.77 24.55 13.66
C ALA A 725 27.53 24.68 14.56
N TYR A 726 27.43 23.82 15.57
CA TYR A 726 26.32 23.87 16.52
C TYR A 726 26.24 25.22 17.24
N ASN A 727 27.37 25.72 17.77
CA ASN A 727 27.40 26.98 18.48
C ASN A 727 26.97 28.15 17.57
N THR A 728 27.39 28.17 16.30
CA THR A 728 26.94 29.16 15.32
C THR A 728 25.43 29.10 15.10
N LEU A 729 24.89 27.91 14.86
CA LEU A 729 23.46 27.72 14.58
C LEU A 729 22.58 27.92 15.82
N ASN A 730 23.10 27.63 17.01
CA ASN A 730 22.35 27.74 18.26
C ASN A 730 22.30 29.19 18.81
N GLU A 731 23.04 30.13 18.22
CA GLU A 731 23.02 31.56 18.63
C GLU A 731 21.68 32.23 18.37
N GLN A 732 20.98 31.82 17.31
CA GLN A 732 19.74 32.43 16.86
C GLN A 732 18.76 31.32 16.47
N THR A 733 17.89 30.91 17.43
CA THR A 733 16.96 29.81 17.27
C THR A 733 15.54 30.24 17.58
N LEU A 734 14.57 29.60 16.94
CA LEU A 734 13.15 29.81 17.18
C LEU A 734 12.75 29.20 18.52
N SER A 735 12.26 30.02 19.43
CA SER A 735 11.57 29.60 20.64
C SER A 735 10.10 29.30 20.31
N VAL A 736 9.69 28.02 20.43
CA VAL A 736 8.32 27.60 20.11
C VAL A 736 7.45 27.80 21.34
N ASP A 737 6.37 28.61 21.20
CA ASP A 737 5.40 28.94 22.26
C ASP A 737 4.18 28.02 22.25
N ASP A 738 3.68 27.66 21.05
CA ASP A 738 2.56 26.71 20.86
C ASP A 738 2.86 25.75 19.73
N PHE A 739 2.54 24.49 19.94
CA PHE A 739 2.79 23.41 18.99
C PHE A 739 1.62 22.46 18.92
N SER A 740 1.05 22.30 17.72
CA SER A 740 0.00 21.32 17.43
C SER A 740 0.17 20.71 16.05
N ASP A 741 -0.71 19.77 15.67
CA ASP A 741 -0.65 19.13 14.36
C ASP A 741 -0.72 20.12 13.19
N THR A 742 -1.43 21.24 13.33
CA THR A 742 -1.71 22.16 12.22
C THR A 742 -1.38 23.62 12.52
N HIS A 743 -0.80 23.91 13.69
CA HIS A 743 -0.43 25.26 14.09
C HIS A 743 0.85 25.23 14.91
N ILE A 744 1.76 26.13 14.59
CA ILE A 744 2.99 26.37 15.31
C ILE A 744 3.11 27.88 15.48
N SER A 745 3.39 28.33 16.69
CA SER A 745 3.78 29.72 16.92
C SER A 745 5.04 29.81 17.78
N GLY A 746 5.79 30.85 17.60
CA GLY A 746 7.02 31.09 18.35
C GLY A 746 7.61 32.46 18.04
N HIS A 747 8.69 32.78 18.74
CA HIS A 747 9.42 34.05 18.58
C HIS A 747 10.91 33.80 18.42
N ILE A 748 11.56 34.70 17.72
CA ILE A 748 13.00 34.66 17.51
C ILE A 748 13.60 36.07 17.59
N ASP A 749 14.76 36.21 18.28
CA ASP A 749 15.57 37.44 18.31
C ASP A 749 16.70 37.30 17.29
N VAL A 750 16.53 37.93 16.13
CA VAL A 750 17.48 37.90 15.01
C VAL A 750 18.55 38.97 15.22
N LYS A 751 19.77 38.54 15.51
CA LYS A 751 20.91 39.41 15.73
C LYS A 751 21.60 39.86 14.44
N GLN A 752 21.50 39.01 13.41
CA GLN A 752 22.03 39.26 12.08
C GLN A 752 21.01 38.77 11.05
N ALA A 753 20.66 39.63 10.10
CA ALA A 753 19.73 39.26 9.02
C ALA A 753 20.21 38.00 8.28
N GLY A 754 19.27 37.12 7.93
CA GLY A 754 19.57 35.85 7.27
C GLY A 754 18.31 35.02 7.00
N GLN A 755 18.48 33.72 6.86
CA GLN A 755 17.38 32.80 6.59
C GLN A 755 17.05 31.97 7.82
N LEU A 756 15.83 32.06 8.30
CA LEU A 756 15.26 31.08 9.25
C LEU A 756 14.94 29.80 8.51
N VAL A 757 15.60 28.71 8.84
CA VAL A 757 15.29 27.36 8.34
C VAL A 757 14.52 26.60 9.39
N LEU A 758 13.39 26.00 8.97
CA LEU A 758 12.59 25.16 9.83
C LEU A 758 12.81 23.69 9.46
N SER A 759 12.98 22.83 10.44
CA SER A 759 13.08 21.35 10.26
C SER A 759 11.74 20.73 9.87
N ILE A 760 11.06 21.33 8.90
CA ILE A 760 9.73 20.96 8.38
C ILE A 760 9.84 20.81 6.88
N PRO A 761 9.43 19.68 6.29
CA PRO A 761 9.38 19.54 4.84
C PRO A 761 8.53 20.64 4.20
N SER A 762 9.04 21.22 3.11
CA SER A 762 8.31 22.21 2.34
C SER A 762 7.17 21.51 1.59
N GLU A 763 5.96 21.64 2.12
CA GLU A 763 4.74 21.10 1.54
C GLU A 763 3.75 22.23 1.23
N LYS A 764 3.02 22.10 0.13
CA LYS A 764 2.08 23.13 -0.37
C LYS A 764 0.95 23.53 0.60
N GLY A 765 0.80 22.79 1.71
CA GLY A 765 -0.22 23.05 2.72
C GLY A 765 0.16 24.09 3.77
N TRP A 766 1.45 24.37 3.94
CA TRP A 766 1.91 25.35 4.91
C TRP A 766 1.68 26.77 4.44
N THR A 767 1.26 27.63 5.36
CA THR A 767 1.21 29.09 5.23
C THR A 767 1.89 29.70 6.42
N MET A 768 2.58 30.84 6.24
CA MET A 768 3.39 31.46 7.26
C MET A 768 2.97 32.93 7.46
N LYS A 769 3.06 33.39 8.71
CA LYS A 769 3.00 34.79 9.06
C LYS A 769 4.24 35.19 9.82
N VAL A 770 4.75 36.38 9.55
CA VAL A 770 5.80 37.05 10.29
C VAL A 770 5.21 38.36 10.83
N ASP A 771 5.27 38.59 12.13
CA ASP A 771 4.75 39.79 12.80
C ASP A 771 3.27 40.06 12.45
N GLY A 772 2.47 38.95 12.39
CA GLY A 772 1.05 39.01 12.06
C GLY A 772 0.71 39.26 10.60
N LYS A 773 1.69 39.37 9.68
CA LYS A 773 1.50 39.56 8.26
C LYS A 773 1.79 38.28 7.47
N ASP A 774 0.97 38.01 6.46
CA ASP A 774 1.23 36.88 5.56
C ASP A 774 2.59 37.05 4.88
N ALA A 775 3.39 35.98 4.91
CA ALA A 775 4.74 35.94 4.35
C ALA A 775 4.89 34.74 3.41
N GLU A 776 5.57 34.95 2.28
CA GLU A 776 5.96 33.87 1.37
C GLU A 776 7.29 33.30 1.85
N TYR A 777 7.36 31.97 1.98
CA TYR A 777 8.57 31.26 2.35
C TYR A 777 9.26 30.67 1.12
N GLU A 778 10.56 30.43 1.24
CA GLU A 778 11.41 29.78 0.26
C GLU A 778 11.74 28.35 0.70
N ASP A 779 12.42 27.61 -0.14
CA ASP A 779 12.82 26.24 0.14
C ASP A 779 14.34 26.15 0.36
N PHE A 780 14.78 25.77 1.56
CA PHE A 780 16.17 25.36 1.75
C PHE A 780 16.39 23.99 1.08
N SER A 781 17.25 23.98 0.05
CA SER A 781 17.61 22.76 -0.72
C SER A 781 16.40 22.00 -1.31
N ASP A 782 15.39 22.71 -1.80
CA ASP A 782 14.13 22.17 -2.30
C ASP A 782 13.40 21.27 -1.28
N THR A 783 13.76 21.33 0.00
CA THR A 783 13.36 20.34 1.00
C THR A 783 12.67 20.94 2.22
N PHE A 784 13.26 21.96 2.84
CA PHE A 784 12.78 22.51 4.11
C PHE A 784 12.24 23.92 3.94
N VAL A 785 11.23 24.24 4.74
CA VAL A 785 10.68 25.60 4.81
C VAL A 785 11.76 26.58 5.29
N SER A 786 11.97 27.69 4.55
CA SER A 786 12.86 28.77 4.99
C SER A 786 12.27 30.13 4.66
N ILE A 787 12.66 31.15 5.44
CA ILE A 787 12.21 32.52 5.22
C ILE A 787 13.29 33.49 5.63
N HIS A 788 13.47 34.56 4.83
CA HIS A 788 14.36 35.67 5.17
C HIS A 788 13.77 36.50 6.33
N LEU A 789 14.62 36.81 7.33
CA LEU A 789 14.29 37.69 8.44
C LEU A 789 15.37 38.78 8.56
N ASP A 790 14.93 40.04 8.77
CA ASP A 790 15.80 41.20 9.12
C ASP A 790 16.25 41.09 10.59
N GLU A 791 17.14 41.97 11.03
CA GLU A 791 17.53 42.09 12.44
C GLU A 791 16.34 42.57 13.29
N GLY A 792 16.12 41.94 14.45
CA GLY A 792 15.08 42.29 15.39
C GLY A 792 14.34 41.09 15.99
N GLU A 793 13.36 41.39 16.84
CA GLU A 793 12.43 40.39 17.38
C GLU A 793 11.31 40.14 16.37
N HIS A 794 11.05 38.85 16.07
CA HIS A 794 10.00 38.46 15.16
C HIS A 794 9.10 37.40 15.80
N GLU A 795 7.80 37.54 15.56
CA GLU A 795 6.78 36.52 15.84
C GLU A 795 6.51 35.69 14.58
N ILE A 796 6.65 34.35 14.69
CA ILE A 796 6.49 33.42 13.58
C ILE A 796 5.27 32.54 13.85
N GLU A 797 4.33 32.50 12.91
CA GLU A 797 3.17 31.62 12.96
C GLU A 797 3.10 30.78 11.67
N LEU A 798 2.92 29.47 11.81
CA LEU A 798 2.67 28.54 10.71
C LEU A 798 1.31 27.89 10.88
N TYR A 799 0.58 27.79 9.77
CA TYR A 799 -0.70 27.11 9.69
C TYR A 799 -0.66 26.08 8.55
N TYR A 800 -1.15 24.87 8.85
CA TYR A 800 -1.28 23.82 7.85
C TYR A 800 -2.73 23.61 7.46
N GLU A 801 -2.99 23.60 6.17
CA GLU A 801 -4.25 23.17 5.57
C GLU A 801 -3.96 22.25 4.39
N THR A 802 -4.55 21.03 4.41
CA THR A 802 -4.42 20.08 3.32
C THR A 802 -4.70 20.73 1.96
N PRO A 803 -3.73 20.75 1.02
CA PRO A 803 -3.89 21.44 -0.25
C PRO A 803 -5.01 20.84 -1.09
N GLY A 804 -5.88 21.69 -1.63
CA GLY A 804 -7.00 21.26 -2.48
C GLY A 804 -8.22 20.68 -1.74
N LEU A 805 -8.18 20.49 -0.42
CA LEU A 805 -9.27 19.91 0.36
C LEU A 805 -10.59 20.70 0.23
N LYS A 806 -10.53 22.02 0.34
CA LYS A 806 -11.71 22.90 0.20
C LYS A 806 -12.32 22.79 -1.21
N ALA A 807 -11.48 22.83 -2.24
CA ALA A 807 -11.92 22.70 -3.64
C ALA A 807 -12.54 21.31 -3.89
N GLY A 808 -11.88 20.26 -3.41
CA GLY A 808 -12.38 18.89 -3.49
C GLY A 808 -13.72 18.72 -2.79
N ALA A 809 -13.87 19.24 -1.59
CA ALA A 809 -15.12 19.21 -0.80
C ALA A 809 -16.26 19.95 -1.55
N ALA A 810 -15.99 21.12 -2.11
CA ALA A 810 -16.97 21.90 -2.87
C ALA A 810 -17.45 21.13 -4.13
N ILE A 811 -16.54 20.52 -4.88
CA ILE A 811 -16.87 19.67 -6.05
C ILE A 811 -17.68 18.45 -5.62
N SER A 812 -17.26 17.77 -4.54
CA SER A 812 -17.96 16.59 -4.03
C SER A 812 -19.40 16.94 -3.60
N ALA A 813 -19.56 18.01 -2.82
CA ALA A 813 -20.88 18.49 -2.39
C ALA A 813 -21.74 18.90 -3.60
N GLY A 814 -21.16 19.58 -4.60
CA GLY A 814 -21.82 19.94 -5.85
C GLY A 814 -22.33 18.72 -6.63
N CYS A 815 -21.50 17.68 -6.79
CA CYS A 815 -21.87 16.43 -7.46
C CYS A 815 -22.97 15.67 -6.72
N VAL A 816 -22.93 15.59 -5.41
CA VAL A 816 -23.98 15.00 -4.58
C VAL A 816 -25.28 15.81 -4.74
N GLY A 817 -25.21 17.16 -4.68
CA GLY A 817 -26.34 18.07 -4.89
C GLY A 817 -27.00 17.87 -6.25
N VAL A 818 -26.21 17.84 -7.34
CA VAL A 818 -26.71 17.58 -8.70
C VAL A 818 -27.36 16.21 -8.80
N PHE A 819 -26.75 15.19 -8.21
CA PHE A 819 -27.33 13.84 -8.18
C PHE A 819 -28.70 13.82 -7.49
N LEU A 820 -28.84 14.46 -6.33
CA LEU A 820 -30.10 14.55 -5.59
C LEU A 820 -31.18 15.33 -6.39
N LEU A 821 -30.79 16.43 -7.04
CA LEU A 821 -31.68 17.20 -7.92
C LEU A 821 -32.19 16.37 -9.09
N LEU A 822 -31.32 15.59 -9.75
CA LEU A 822 -31.71 14.67 -10.82
C LEU A 822 -32.69 13.60 -10.34
N LEU A 823 -32.52 13.08 -9.12
CA LEU A 823 -33.45 12.13 -8.51
C LEU A 823 -34.81 12.76 -8.25
N LEU A 824 -34.84 13.96 -7.67
CA LEU A 824 -36.08 14.71 -7.40
C LEU A 824 -36.84 15.02 -8.71
N PHE A 825 -36.14 15.55 -9.72
CA PHE A 825 -36.74 15.81 -11.05
C PHE A 825 -37.36 14.53 -11.63
N ARG A 826 -36.64 13.42 -11.56
CA ARG A 826 -37.15 12.13 -12.03
C ARG A 826 -38.40 11.67 -11.27
N GLN A 827 -38.50 11.88 -9.97
CA GLN A 827 -39.67 11.56 -9.16
C GLN A 827 -40.86 12.43 -9.53
N ILE A 828 -40.67 13.74 -9.75
CA ILE A 828 -41.68 14.69 -10.18
C ILE A 828 -42.27 14.28 -11.56
N VAL A 829 -41.39 13.99 -12.53
CA VAL A 829 -41.83 13.54 -13.86
C VAL A 829 -42.63 12.24 -13.81
N LYS A 830 -42.20 11.27 -13.01
CA LYS A 830 -42.94 10.02 -12.81
C LYS A 830 -44.31 10.26 -12.15
N ARG A 831 -44.39 11.16 -11.16
CA ARG A 831 -45.64 11.49 -10.47
C ARG A 831 -46.60 12.18 -11.42
N ARG A 832 -46.15 13.14 -12.24
CA ARG A 832 -46.95 13.82 -13.27
C ARG A 832 -47.45 12.83 -14.33
N SER A 833 -46.63 11.91 -14.80
CA SER A 833 -47.03 10.88 -15.77
C SER A 833 -48.09 9.93 -15.19
N ARG A 834 -48.01 9.54 -13.92
CA ARG A 834 -49.01 8.71 -13.24
C ARG A 834 -50.36 9.45 -13.08
N LEU A 835 -50.32 10.75 -12.72
CA LEU A 835 -51.52 11.58 -12.58
C LEU A 835 -52.21 11.76 -13.92
N LYS A 836 -51.46 12.01 -15.03
CA LYS A 836 -52.04 12.10 -16.37
C LYS A 836 -52.66 10.79 -16.85
N PHE A 837 -52.03 9.64 -16.51
CA PHE A 837 -52.56 8.33 -16.84
C PHE A 837 -53.86 8.06 -16.09
N LYS A 838 -53.94 8.41 -14.79
CA LYS A 838 -55.16 8.27 -14.00
C LYS A 838 -56.30 9.17 -14.48
N ALA A 839 -56.02 10.42 -14.83
CA ALA A 839 -57.00 11.35 -15.39
C ALA A 839 -57.53 10.92 -16.77
N ASN A 840 -56.71 10.16 -17.56
CA ASN A 840 -57.16 9.61 -18.86
C ASN A 840 -57.90 8.25 -18.70
N SER A 841 -57.72 7.51 -17.59
CA SER A 841 -58.49 6.27 -17.30
C SER A 841 -59.85 6.56 -16.68
N ASP A 842 -60.03 7.72 -16.07
CA ASP A 842 -61.28 8.18 -15.45
C ASP A 842 -62.17 8.99 -16.44
N ARG A 843 -61.69 9.14 -17.69
CA ARG A 843 -62.48 9.61 -18.85
C ARG A 843 -62.78 8.40 -19.76
#